data_57cebaeb8214e16a4bfce02fc6a86e9b
#
_entry.id   57cebaeb8214e16a4bfce02fc6a86e9b
#
_cell.length_a   1.000
_cell.length_b   1.000
_cell.length_c   1.000
_cell.angle_alpha   90.00
_cell.angle_beta   90.00
_cell.angle_gamma   90.00
#
_symmetry.space_group_name_H-M   'P 1'
#
loop_
_entity.id
_entity.type
_entity.pdbx_description
1 polymer ?
#
loop_
_entity_poly.entity_id
_entity_poly.type
_entity_poly.pdbx_seq_one_letter_code
_entity_poly.pdbx_strand_id
1 'polypeptide(L)'
;MNHDPSLLTFGSKVALRNLHNHKYLKANKSTGAVTATGVHPTLSYSGCDSTQEFTIQSIQGKNYDGTITFGSVILLVTSDESYLTFNTSTEVKIEKCDFAANKKLIKWTLIEANVSNSKRVVSTFDQVILKTPFGELTVDPSGSVFANGQSATAERTWKIVKANVPFMPDWVFTRPNLNHNDLVLARWPQADSYSMKPQIKRRIMADEGKGLGKMPILAQEKLLMEDLLYAMVSVEGNYIKRRTSDLLYAVEPYLDAPTCDESLLYMVNNMLPLCEHHDKVCVFVNLHSNFEYGLVSHALCEAIGMLLKEYKLKITQIDVELEKSELTLQKLWYYIQPCMRTLECLGKFVEEAENLKGGALLNSIFKSMLSASDQIHKKIFTFLLEKASVPYLEILSKWIHFGEIEDPYEEFLIKEHKELSKENLNKDFNDKYWDERFEFRETQIPLFLQKLTAKVLFTGKYLNVIRECGRIVHCPYNEELDPKKNTKLLSNIGNQREFLEPIEHAYDWASKELLTLILEEEQLVNRLKSIKHYFFLDHGDFFVHFMDSAQEELEKHVSVVSIEKLESLLDLSLRTSSTNSDPFKDDLSCEIHTYTLMEQLYAMYNISGNQGSSEDIQPILGMPQVFKGLETFVLDYKVRWPLTLIISRKALTKYQLLFRHLFFCKYVERQLSNTWILHQSTKDLSLHKSFSTSYCLRQRMLHFVKNYVYYITVEVLEDKWHRFLESLKKVNTVDEIMSTHTVFLDECLKECLLMDRELFMILNNIIVFCLNFSEMIENNTKSMRIEESTLNSAFFKDSKPKAADRKGKVRESAGTAEKLLARKKYAHMIDNYSVKFDGLLSNFLKTIDRNRSRSETHLINLIIRLDYNDYYSDIRKMLDEKN
;
A
#
# COMPACT_ATOMS: atom_id res chain seq x y z
N MET A 1 -33.93 1.17 10.48
CA MET A 1 -34.49 1.74 11.71
C MET A 1 -33.39 2.51 12.37
N ASN A 2 -33.45 3.83 12.35
CA ASN A 2 -32.46 4.70 12.97
C ASN A 2 -32.50 4.49 14.48
N HIS A 3 -31.55 3.75 15.03
CA HIS A 3 -31.36 3.67 16.47
C HIS A 3 -30.78 4.99 16.93
N ASP A 4 -31.59 5.78 17.61
CA ASP A 4 -31.12 6.99 18.31
C ASP A 4 -30.03 6.56 19.33
N PRO A 5 -28.77 7.02 19.20
CA PRO A 5 -27.67 6.60 20.05
C PRO A 5 -27.84 7.00 21.51
N SER A 6 -28.80 7.91 21.81
CA SER A 6 -29.14 8.32 23.17
C SER A 6 -30.02 7.30 23.91
N LEU A 7 -30.69 6.40 23.21
CA LEU A 7 -31.58 5.42 23.83
C LEU A 7 -30.79 4.27 24.47
N LEU A 8 -31.23 3.82 25.65
CA LEU A 8 -30.62 2.69 26.34
C LEU A 8 -31.28 1.36 25.90
N THR A 9 -30.43 0.43 25.55
CA THR A 9 -30.81 -0.95 25.20
C THR A 9 -30.21 -1.93 26.20
N PHE A 10 -30.78 -3.11 26.32
CA PHE A 10 -30.16 -4.20 27.10
C PHE A 10 -28.80 -4.53 26.45
N GLY A 11 -27.80 -4.80 27.27
CA GLY A 11 -26.40 -4.93 26.82
C GLY A 11 -25.60 -3.62 26.86
N SER A 12 -26.23 -2.45 27.03
CA SER A 12 -25.52 -1.16 27.13
C SER A 12 -24.66 -1.12 28.39
N LYS A 13 -23.42 -0.63 28.25
CA LYS A 13 -22.54 -0.30 29.35
C LYS A 13 -22.87 1.08 29.87
N VAL A 14 -23.14 1.20 31.18
CA VAL A 14 -23.54 2.45 31.82
C VAL A 14 -22.74 2.72 33.08
N ALA A 15 -22.59 3.98 33.42
CA ALA A 15 -22.09 4.45 34.70
C ALA A 15 -23.23 5.20 35.41
N LEU A 16 -23.34 5.02 36.71
CA LEU A 16 -24.38 5.62 37.55
C LEU A 16 -23.77 6.79 38.32
N ARG A 17 -24.23 8.02 38.08
CA ARG A 17 -23.82 9.24 38.82
C ARG A 17 -24.91 9.68 39.77
N ASN A 18 -24.57 9.81 41.04
CA ASN A 18 -25.49 10.37 42.02
C ASN A 18 -25.62 11.87 41.93
N LEU A 19 -26.82 12.41 42.05
CA LEU A 19 -27.09 13.82 41.91
C LEU A 19 -26.68 14.67 43.14
N HIS A 20 -26.64 14.06 44.32
CA HIS A 20 -26.29 14.78 45.55
C HIS A 20 -24.79 15.06 45.67
N ASN A 21 -23.95 14.04 45.52
CA ASN A 21 -22.47 14.20 45.64
C ASN A 21 -21.74 14.33 44.32
N HIS A 22 -22.46 14.24 43.19
CA HIS A 22 -21.92 14.29 41.82
C HIS A 22 -20.86 13.26 41.48
N LYS A 23 -20.74 12.16 42.28
CA LYS A 23 -19.78 11.10 42.12
C LYS A 23 -20.40 9.86 41.50
N TYR A 24 -19.57 9.00 40.95
CA TYR A 24 -19.99 7.78 40.29
C TYR A 24 -19.96 6.58 41.24
N LEU A 25 -20.86 5.63 41.02
CA LEU A 25 -20.90 4.38 41.72
C LEU A 25 -19.64 3.56 41.38
N LYS A 26 -18.87 3.21 42.38
CA LYS A 26 -17.63 2.44 42.23
C LYS A 26 -17.71 1.14 43.03
N ALA A 27 -17.35 0.04 42.36
CA ALA A 27 -17.29 -1.27 42.97
C ALA A 27 -15.85 -1.63 43.36
N ASN A 28 -15.62 -2.07 44.57
CA ASN A 28 -14.30 -2.54 44.98
C ASN A 28 -14.25 -4.07 44.76
N LYS A 29 -13.43 -4.51 43.80
CA LYS A 29 -13.32 -5.94 43.45
C LYS A 29 -12.78 -6.83 44.57
N SER A 30 -11.95 -6.31 45.44
CA SER A 30 -11.30 -7.06 46.50
C SER A 30 -12.19 -7.24 47.73
N THR A 31 -13.04 -6.27 48.05
CA THR A 31 -13.88 -6.28 49.22
C THR A 31 -15.36 -6.50 48.92
N GLY A 32 -15.76 -6.41 47.64
CA GLY A 32 -17.18 -6.47 47.23
C GLY A 32 -17.98 -5.23 47.65
N ALA A 33 -17.37 -4.24 48.30
CA ALA A 33 -18.05 -3.03 48.78
C ALA A 33 -18.34 -2.06 47.62
N VAL A 34 -19.47 -1.39 47.68
CA VAL A 34 -19.89 -0.40 46.68
C VAL A 34 -19.93 0.98 47.34
N THR A 35 -19.28 1.94 46.72
CA THR A 35 -19.21 3.34 47.24
C THR A 35 -19.48 4.32 46.09
N ALA A 36 -20.04 5.48 46.41
CA ALA A 36 -20.24 6.56 45.46
C ALA A 36 -19.10 7.61 45.61
N THR A 37 -17.88 7.19 45.27
CA THR A 37 -16.65 8.00 45.38
C THR A 37 -15.92 8.15 44.08
N GLY A 38 -16.40 7.47 43.01
CA GLY A 38 -15.74 7.43 41.73
C GLY A 38 -15.74 8.73 40.96
N VAL A 39 -14.65 9.00 40.20
CA VAL A 39 -14.55 10.06 39.20
C VAL A 39 -15.05 9.48 37.86
N HIS A 40 -15.47 10.35 36.92
CA HIS A 40 -15.99 9.89 35.63
C HIS A 40 -15.06 8.85 34.95
N PRO A 41 -15.59 7.71 34.44
CA PRO A 41 -14.78 6.61 33.93
C PRO A 41 -13.85 6.98 32.75
N THR A 42 -14.20 8.00 31.94
CA THR A 42 -13.39 8.48 30.81
C THR A 42 -12.29 9.45 31.22
N LEU A 43 -12.20 9.89 32.47
CA LEU A 43 -11.20 10.86 32.96
C LEU A 43 -9.96 10.20 33.58
N SER A 44 -9.96 8.89 33.81
CA SER A 44 -8.77 8.19 34.31
C SER A 44 -7.84 7.87 33.14
N TYR A 45 -6.68 8.53 33.10
CA TYR A 45 -5.61 8.35 32.09
C TYR A 45 -4.93 6.96 32.10
N SER A 46 -5.27 6.10 33.01
CA SER A 46 -4.76 4.75 33.17
C SER A 46 -5.90 3.73 33.03
N GLY A 47 -6.28 3.43 31.78
CA GLY A 47 -7.25 2.38 31.48
C GLY A 47 -8.56 2.48 32.23
N CYS A 48 -9.71 2.46 31.55
CA CYS A 48 -11.04 2.49 32.16
C CYS A 48 -11.05 1.66 33.45
N ASP A 49 -11.32 2.32 34.60
CA ASP A 49 -11.51 1.60 35.85
C ASP A 49 -12.77 0.75 35.66
N SER A 50 -12.63 -0.50 35.21
CA SER A 50 -13.70 -1.48 34.98
C SER A 50 -14.61 -1.68 36.23
N THR A 51 -14.23 -1.01 37.32
CA THR A 51 -14.94 -1.00 38.59
C THR A 51 -16.12 -0.03 38.62
N GLN A 52 -16.26 0.88 37.65
CA GLN A 52 -17.34 1.88 37.58
C GLN A 52 -18.35 1.62 36.44
N GLU A 53 -18.06 0.68 35.57
CA GLU A 53 -18.93 0.32 34.45
C GLU A 53 -19.82 -0.87 34.80
N PHE A 54 -21.11 -0.70 34.56
CA PHE A 54 -22.11 -1.74 34.72
C PHE A 54 -22.79 -2.03 33.38
N THR A 55 -22.96 -3.31 33.07
CA THR A 55 -23.74 -3.73 31.90
C THR A 55 -25.16 -4.00 32.31
N ILE A 56 -26.14 -3.38 31.63
CA ILE A 56 -27.57 -3.63 31.90
C ILE A 56 -28.01 -4.91 31.20
N GLN A 57 -28.45 -5.91 31.96
CA GLN A 57 -28.97 -7.17 31.43
C GLN A 57 -30.46 -7.36 31.71
N SER A 58 -31.12 -8.09 30.80
CA SER A 58 -32.50 -8.51 30.97
C SER A 58 -32.60 -9.77 31.85
N ILE A 59 -33.72 -9.92 32.57
CA ILE A 59 -34.05 -11.14 33.32
C ILE A 59 -34.27 -12.34 32.37
N GLN A 60 -34.59 -12.10 31.10
CA GLN A 60 -34.91 -13.15 30.11
C GLN A 60 -33.67 -13.81 29.47
N GLY A 61 -32.44 -13.33 29.75
CA GLY A 61 -31.18 -13.89 29.30
C GLY A 61 -30.24 -12.90 28.66
N LYS A 62 -28.97 -13.34 28.38
CA LYS A 62 -27.89 -12.49 27.87
C LYS A 62 -28.13 -11.93 26.43
N ASN A 63 -29.07 -12.48 25.65
CA ASN A 63 -29.28 -12.16 24.23
C ASN A 63 -30.58 -11.39 23.95
N TYR A 64 -31.09 -10.60 24.88
CA TYR A 64 -32.27 -9.77 24.63
C TYR A 64 -31.88 -8.32 24.25
N ASP A 65 -32.07 -7.98 23.00
CA ASP A 65 -31.76 -6.65 22.44
C ASP A 65 -32.98 -5.72 22.37
N GLY A 66 -33.65 -5.54 23.48
CA GLY A 66 -34.81 -4.63 23.56
C GLY A 66 -34.44 -3.25 24.14
N THR A 67 -35.21 -2.20 23.77
CA THR A 67 -35.11 -0.88 24.39
C THR A 67 -35.62 -0.93 25.83
N ILE A 68 -34.95 -0.22 26.74
CA ILE A 68 -35.31 -0.16 28.18
C ILE A 68 -36.34 0.96 28.37
N THR A 69 -37.47 0.60 29.06
CA THR A 69 -38.51 1.56 29.42
C THR A 69 -38.52 1.77 30.92
N PHE A 70 -39.01 2.91 31.39
CA PHE A 70 -39.27 3.13 32.83
C PHE A 70 -40.26 2.06 33.34
N GLY A 71 -40.01 1.51 34.52
CA GLY A 71 -40.72 0.37 35.05
C GLY A 71 -40.11 -0.99 34.72
N SER A 72 -39.14 -1.06 33.84
CA SER A 72 -38.42 -2.28 33.50
C SER A 72 -37.57 -2.77 34.68
N VAL A 73 -37.51 -4.09 34.85
CA VAL A 73 -36.66 -4.71 35.84
C VAL A 73 -35.34 -5.08 35.18
N ILE A 74 -34.23 -4.58 35.67
CA ILE A 74 -32.90 -4.72 35.13
C ILE A 74 -31.95 -5.46 36.09
N LEU A 75 -30.87 -5.97 35.55
CA LEU A 75 -29.73 -6.49 36.28
C LEU A 75 -28.53 -5.62 35.97
N LEU A 76 -27.78 -5.24 36.99
CA LEU A 76 -26.53 -4.48 36.85
C LEU A 76 -25.34 -5.44 37.05
N VAL A 77 -24.55 -5.67 36.02
CA VAL A 77 -23.48 -6.67 35.99
C VAL A 77 -22.14 -5.95 35.70
N THR A 78 -21.11 -6.28 36.45
CA THR A 78 -19.75 -5.79 36.22
C THR A 78 -19.06 -6.58 35.10
N SER A 79 -17.93 -6.10 34.64
CA SER A 79 -17.08 -6.77 33.63
C SER A 79 -16.66 -8.21 34.04
N ASP A 80 -16.64 -8.52 35.35
CA ASP A 80 -16.21 -9.81 35.87
C ASP A 80 -17.38 -10.76 36.12
N GLU A 81 -18.55 -10.50 35.50
CA GLU A 81 -19.79 -11.27 35.68
C GLU A 81 -20.31 -11.29 37.13
N SER A 82 -19.98 -10.30 37.95
CA SER A 82 -20.53 -10.12 39.32
C SER A 82 -21.72 -9.19 39.27
N TYR A 83 -22.75 -9.49 40.04
CA TYR A 83 -24.01 -8.73 40.09
C TYR A 83 -24.05 -7.75 41.24
N LEU A 84 -24.69 -6.59 41.00
CA LEU A 84 -25.01 -5.66 42.07
C LEU A 84 -26.16 -6.24 42.89
N THR A 85 -25.86 -6.69 44.13
CA THR A 85 -26.79 -7.33 45.03
C THR A 85 -27.09 -6.46 46.23
N PHE A 86 -28.22 -6.69 46.89
CA PHE A 86 -28.55 -6.05 48.16
C PHE A 86 -28.90 -7.11 49.15
N ASN A 87 -28.50 -6.93 50.42
CA ASN A 87 -28.77 -7.88 51.50
C ASN A 87 -29.98 -7.41 52.32
N THR A 88 -30.58 -8.26 53.09
CA THR A 88 -31.67 -7.96 54.03
C THR A 88 -31.28 -6.93 55.09
N SER A 89 -29.99 -6.65 55.25
CA SER A 89 -29.41 -5.60 56.12
C SER A 89 -29.27 -4.25 55.48
N THR A 90 -29.86 -4.00 54.29
CA THR A 90 -29.76 -2.74 53.51
C THR A 90 -28.40 -2.40 52.91
N GLU A 91 -27.37 -3.20 53.08
CA GLU A 91 -26.07 -2.99 52.44
C GLU A 91 -26.07 -3.49 50.98
N VAL A 92 -25.45 -2.67 50.09
CA VAL A 92 -25.28 -2.99 48.67
C VAL A 92 -23.87 -3.53 48.48
N LYS A 93 -23.77 -4.72 47.83
CA LYS A 93 -22.50 -5.43 47.57
C LYS A 93 -22.47 -5.97 46.14
N ILE A 94 -21.29 -6.28 45.68
CA ILE A 94 -21.07 -6.99 44.40
C ILE A 94 -20.66 -8.41 44.74
N GLU A 95 -21.40 -9.37 44.22
CA GLU A 95 -21.16 -10.80 44.47
C GLU A 95 -21.32 -11.61 43.19
N LYS A 96 -20.51 -12.66 43.05
CA LYS A 96 -20.71 -13.67 42.03
C LYS A 96 -21.79 -14.64 42.52
N CYS A 97 -23.01 -14.51 42.02
CA CYS A 97 -24.15 -15.31 42.41
C CYS A 97 -24.66 -16.15 41.26
N ASP A 98 -25.07 -17.40 41.54
CA ASP A 98 -25.85 -18.19 40.59
C ASP A 98 -27.22 -17.55 40.39
N PHE A 99 -27.53 -17.19 39.15
CA PHE A 99 -28.75 -16.48 38.74
C PHE A 99 -30.03 -17.23 39.18
N ALA A 100 -29.98 -18.56 39.21
CA ALA A 100 -31.14 -19.40 39.60
C ALA A 100 -31.48 -19.34 41.09
N ALA A 101 -30.48 -19.19 41.96
CA ALA A 101 -30.66 -19.30 43.43
C ALA A 101 -31.07 -17.95 44.05
N ASN A 102 -30.62 -16.80 43.54
CA ASN A 102 -30.77 -15.51 44.20
C ASN A 102 -31.62 -14.48 43.43
N LYS A 103 -32.62 -14.93 42.64
CA LYS A 103 -33.47 -14.08 41.78
C LYS A 103 -34.09 -12.85 42.45
N LYS A 104 -34.32 -12.85 43.75
CA LYS A 104 -34.98 -11.74 44.48
C LYS A 104 -33.98 -10.61 44.89
N LEU A 105 -32.73 -10.94 45.09
CA LEU A 105 -31.70 -10.03 45.62
C LEU A 105 -30.90 -9.28 44.54
N ILE A 106 -31.19 -9.50 43.27
CA ILE A 106 -30.41 -9.03 42.11
C ILE A 106 -31.20 -8.02 41.23
N LYS A 107 -32.52 -7.91 41.44
CA LYS A 107 -33.43 -7.17 40.56
C LYS A 107 -33.60 -5.72 40.97
N TRP A 108 -33.34 -4.83 40.01
CA TRP A 108 -33.52 -3.40 40.15
C TRP A 108 -34.62 -2.91 39.21
N THR A 109 -35.59 -2.13 39.71
CA THR A 109 -36.65 -1.50 38.91
C THR A 109 -36.28 -0.05 38.65
N LEU A 110 -36.30 0.38 37.39
CA LEU A 110 -36.02 1.76 36.98
C LEU A 110 -37.30 2.60 37.11
N ILE A 111 -37.26 3.65 37.89
CA ILE A 111 -38.36 4.59 38.06
C ILE A 111 -37.89 5.99 37.67
N GLU A 112 -38.71 6.77 36.99
CA GLU A 112 -38.43 8.16 36.68
C GLU A 112 -38.50 9.02 37.94
N ALA A 113 -37.53 9.94 38.14
CA ALA A 113 -37.41 10.67 39.38
C ALA A 113 -38.55 11.72 39.58
N ASN A 114 -39.10 12.23 38.49
CA ASN A 114 -40.03 13.36 38.49
C ASN A 114 -41.48 13.04 38.12
N VAL A 115 -41.80 11.86 37.65
CA VAL A 115 -43.16 11.49 37.18
C VAL A 115 -43.51 10.06 37.60
N SER A 116 -44.61 9.88 38.30
CA SER A 116 -45.14 8.54 38.62
C SER A 116 -45.82 7.94 37.40
N ASN A 117 -45.32 6.77 36.93
CA ASN A 117 -45.94 5.90 35.89
C ASN A 117 -45.75 6.27 34.41
N SER A 118 -44.62 6.77 33.95
CA SER A 118 -44.35 6.85 32.52
C SER A 118 -43.78 5.53 31.98
N LYS A 119 -44.29 5.06 30.82
CA LYS A 119 -43.72 3.94 30.04
C LYS A 119 -42.78 4.44 28.95
N ARG A 120 -42.15 5.60 29.22
CA ARG A 120 -41.21 6.22 28.26
C ARG A 120 -39.94 5.38 28.15
N VAL A 121 -39.29 5.38 27.00
CA VAL A 121 -37.96 4.77 26.80
C VAL A 121 -36.92 5.57 27.57
N VAL A 122 -36.02 4.87 28.27
CA VAL A 122 -34.95 5.49 29.06
C VAL A 122 -33.81 5.90 28.10
N SER A 123 -33.40 7.15 28.17
CA SER A 123 -32.28 7.73 27.44
C SER A 123 -31.05 7.98 28.33
N THR A 124 -29.92 8.14 27.70
CA THR A 124 -28.69 8.62 28.37
C THR A 124 -28.95 9.98 28.99
N PHE A 125 -28.53 10.19 30.23
CA PHE A 125 -28.71 11.36 31.06
C PHE A 125 -30.08 11.51 31.73
N ASP A 126 -31.01 10.58 31.57
CA ASP A 126 -32.23 10.59 32.34
C ASP A 126 -31.97 10.39 33.83
N GLN A 127 -32.80 11.04 34.67
CA GLN A 127 -32.77 10.90 36.11
C GLN A 127 -33.62 9.71 36.54
N VAL A 128 -33.00 8.76 37.17
CA VAL A 128 -33.63 7.51 37.54
C VAL A 128 -33.52 7.23 39.06
N ILE A 129 -34.51 6.55 39.59
CA ILE A 129 -34.47 5.91 40.89
C ILE A 129 -34.37 4.43 40.70
N LEU A 130 -33.39 3.78 41.32
CA LEU A 130 -33.23 2.34 41.35
C LEU A 130 -33.92 1.79 42.60
N LYS A 131 -35.04 1.11 42.34
CA LYS A 131 -35.88 0.55 43.41
C LYS A 131 -35.78 -0.96 43.52
N THR A 132 -35.69 -1.42 44.72
CA THR A 132 -35.78 -2.84 45.09
C THR A 132 -37.06 -3.09 45.89
N PRO A 133 -37.48 -4.34 46.13
CA PRO A 133 -38.59 -4.64 47.03
C PRO A 133 -38.39 -4.16 48.48
N PHE A 134 -37.16 -3.83 48.88
CA PHE A 134 -36.81 -3.46 50.26
C PHE A 134 -36.48 -1.99 50.44
N GLY A 135 -36.29 -1.25 49.37
CA GLY A 135 -35.95 0.20 49.43
C GLY A 135 -35.38 0.72 48.13
N GLU A 136 -34.98 1.99 48.11
CA GLU A 136 -34.38 2.72 46.97
C GLU A 136 -32.87 2.88 47.20
N LEU A 137 -32.10 2.86 46.11
CA LEU A 137 -30.64 3.04 46.15
C LEU A 137 -30.32 4.49 46.57
N THR A 138 -29.70 4.67 47.73
CA THR A 138 -29.39 6.00 48.32
C THR A 138 -27.91 6.08 48.65
N VAL A 139 -27.40 7.31 48.75
CA VAL A 139 -26.02 7.63 49.12
C VAL A 139 -25.99 8.52 50.36
N ASP A 140 -25.19 8.13 51.31
CA ASP A 140 -24.92 8.94 52.52
C ASP A 140 -23.88 10.06 52.22
N PRO A 141 -23.85 11.14 52.96
CA PRO A 141 -22.83 12.19 52.82
C PRO A 141 -21.38 11.68 52.90
N SER A 142 -21.18 10.54 53.57
CA SER A 142 -19.89 9.83 53.60
C SER A 142 -19.50 9.12 52.26
N GLY A 143 -20.43 9.00 51.32
CA GLY A 143 -20.25 8.26 50.04
C GLY A 143 -20.57 6.79 50.14
N SER A 144 -21.08 6.29 51.29
CA SER A 144 -21.52 4.91 51.42
C SER A 144 -22.91 4.72 50.80
N VAL A 145 -23.15 3.54 50.17
CA VAL A 145 -24.35 3.25 49.38
C VAL A 145 -25.22 2.27 50.09
N PHE A 146 -26.49 2.62 50.26
CA PHE A 146 -27.48 1.78 50.98
C PHE A 146 -28.77 1.63 50.15
N ALA A 147 -29.54 0.56 50.40
CA ALA A 147 -30.87 0.34 49.83
C ALA A 147 -31.94 0.73 50.86
N ASN A 148 -32.05 1.99 51.24
CA ASN A 148 -32.96 2.45 52.29
C ASN A 148 -33.95 3.50 51.76
N GLY A 149 -35.20 3.44 52.05
CA GLY A 149 -36.30 4.19 51.45
C GLY A 149 -36.69 5.54 52.10
N GLN A 150 -35.84 6.17 52.96
CA GLN A 150 -36.24 7.33 53.72
C GLN A 150 -35.34 8.58 53.56
N SER A 151 -34.51 8.65 52.50
CA SER A 151 -33.63 9.80 52.31
C SER A 151 -34.21 10.90 51.41
N ALA A 152 -33.58 12.06 51.45
CA ALA A 152 -33.93 13.22 50.61
C ALA A 152 -33.91 12.89 49.11
N THR A 153 -34.75 13.57 48.31
CA THR A 153 -34.94 13.28 46.89
C THR A 153 -33.63 13.33 46.08
N ALA A 154 -32.69 14.16 46.47
CA ALA A 154 -31.39 14.26 45.73
C ALA A 154 -30.45 13.09 46.01
N GLU A 155 -30.52 12.51 47.21
CA GLU A 155 -29.66 11.38 47.63
C GLU A 155 -30.02 10.05 46.93
N ARG A 156 -31.29 9.89 46.51
CA ARG A 156 -31.84 8.70 45.84
C ARG A 156 -31.88 8.77 44.34
N THR A 157 -31.63 9.96 43.72
CA THR A 157 -31.65 10.14 42.28
C THR A 157 -30.29 9.93 41.66
N TRP A 158 -30.29 9.10 40.61
CA TRP A 158 -29.11 8.73 39.83
C TRP A 158 -29.29 9.16 38.39
N LYS A 159 -28.23 9.60 37.77
CA LYS A 159 -28.16 9.88 36.36
C LYS A 159 -27.46 8.71 35.66
N ILE A 160 -28.12 8.10 34.66
CA ILE A 160 -27.50 7.05 33.87
C ILE A 160 -26.67 7.69 32.75
N VAL A 161 -25.39 7.35 32.68
CA VAL A 161 -24.48 7.81 31.64
C VAL A 161 -23.99 6.59 30.88
N LYS A 162 -24.18 6.55 29.57
CA LYS A 162 -23.68 5.48 28.72
C LYS A 162 -22.15 5.57 28.64
N ALA A 163 -21.44 4.53 28.99
CA ALA A 163 -19.98 4.51 29.08
C ALA A 163 -19.27 4.84 27.75
N ASN A 164 -19.96 4.63 26.62
CA ASN A 164 -19.42 4.84 25.26
C ASN A 164 -19.89 6.15 24.60
N VAL A 165 -20.62 7.02 25.28
CA VAL A 165 -20.94 8.36 24.77
C VAL A 165 -19.71 9.22 25.01
N PRO A 166 -19.11 9.85 23.97
CA PRO A 166 -17.99 10.74 24.16
C PRO A 166 -18.41 11.87 25.09
N PHE A 167 -17.80 11.88 26.25
CA PHE A 167 -18.02 12.93 27.24
C PHE A 167 -17.25 14.17 26.80
N MET A 168 -17.92 15.29 26.65
CA MET A 168 -17.26 16.58 26.57
C MET A 168 -16.71 16.95 27.93
N PRO A 169 -15.40 17.06 28.04
CA PRO A 169 -14.81 17.32 29.36
C PRO A 169 -15.19 18.71 29.86
N ASP A 170 -15.64 18.82 31.13
CA ASP A 170 -15.98 20.07 31.83
C ASP A 170 -14.78 21.06 31.88
N TRP A 171 -13.58 20.61 31.47
CA TRP A 171 -12.35 21.43 31.47
C TRP A 171 -12.23 22.42 30.30
N VAL A 172 -13.04 22.26 29.25
CA VAL A 172 -13.04 23.22 28.13
C VAL A 172 -13.58 24.57 28.61
N PHE A 173 -14.59 24.54 29.43
CA PHE A 173 -15.20 25.71 30.00
C PHE A 173 -15.52 25.49 31.48
N THR A 174 -14.96 26.29 32.38
CA THR A 174 -15.34 26.25 33.81
C THR A 174 -16.80 26.68 33.93
N ARG A 175 -17.67 25.82 34.43
CA ARG A 175 -19.09 26.16 34.64
C ARG A 175 -19.25 26.89 35.96
N PRO A 176 -19.93 28.02 35.99
CA PRO A 176 -20.45 28.56 37.25
C PRO A 176 -21.46 27.55 37.82
N ASN A 177 -21.53 27.42 39.14
CA ASN A 177 -22.46 26.52 39.84
C ASN A 177 -23.91 27.03 39.74
N LEU A 178 -24.53 26.97 38.59
CA LEU A 178 -25.93 27.37 38.39
C LEU A 178 -26.85 26.13 38.47
N ASN A 179 -27.99 26.32 39.16
CA ASN A 179 -29.01 25.28 39.23
C ASN A 179 -29.65 25.06 37.86
N HIS A 180 -29.90 23.80 37.50
CA HIS A 180 -30.44 23.38 36.20
C HIS A 180 -31.80 24.07 35.87
N ASN A 181 -32.59 24.47 36.85
CA ASN A 181 -33.85 25.16 36.64
C ASN A 181 -33.70 26.59 36.10
N ASP A 182 -32.56 27.22 36.33
CA ASP A 182 -32.27 28.59 35.88
C ASP A 182 -31.93 28.62 34.36
N LEU A 183 -31.43 27.50 33.81
CA LEU A 183 -31.12 27.35 32.38
C LEU A 183 -32.36 27.19 31.48
N VAL A 184 -33.45 26.65 32.02
CA VAL A 184 -34.71 26.43 31.30
C VAL A 184 -35.44 27.74 31.01
N LEU A 185 -35.19 28.78 31.79
CA LEU A 185 -35.83 30.08 31.62
C LEU A 185 -35.09 31.02 30.65
N ALA A 186 -33.84 30.76 30.36
CA ALA A 186 -33.10 31.51 29.36
C ALA A 186 -33.47 31.03 27.95
N ARG A 187 -34.56 31.54 27.41
CA ARG A 187 -34.96 31.32 26.00
C ARG A 187 -34.08 32.22 25.10
N TRP A 188 -32.93 31.66 24.69
CA TRP A 188 -32.25 32.24 23.55
C TRP A 188 -33.03 31.86 22.28
N PRO A 189 -33.31 32.87 21.42
CA PRO A 189 -33.91 32.56 20.13
C PRO A 189 -32.95 31.74 19.31
N GLN A 190 -33.48 30.71 18.66
CA GLN A 190 -32.75 29.99 17.64
C GLN A 190 -32.25 30.94 16.55
N ALA A 191 -31.04 30.71 16.02
CA ALA A 191 -30.33 31.60 15.11
C ALA A 191 -31.10 31.96 13.82
N ASP A 192 -32.26 31.34 13.57
CA ASP A 192 -33.10 31.55 12.38
C ASP A 192 -34.03 32.80 12.48
N SER A 193 -34.03 33.46 13.60
CA SER A 193 -34.90 34.64 13.69
C SER A 193 -34.11 35.96 13.59
N TYR A 194 -33.85 36.38 12.37
CA TYR A 194 -33.59 37.80 12.02
C TYR A 194 -34.60 38.80 12.56
N SER A 195 -35.60 38.36 13.31
CA SER A 195 -36.66 39.18 13.90
C SER A 195 -36.37 39.81 15.25
N MET A 196 -35.15 39.61 15.81
CA MET A 196 -34.81 40.14 17.14
C MET A 196 -34.39 41.59 17.19
N LYS A 197 -34.06 42.19 16.06
CA LYS A 197 -33.79 43.66 16.02
C LYS A 197 -34.90 44.52 16.64
N PRO A 198 -36.22 44.16 16.66
CA PRO A 198 -37.26 45.00 17.27
C PRO A 198 -37.30 44.99 18.80
N GLN A 199 -36.90 43.91 19.49
CA GLN A 199 -37.03 43.86 20.96
C GLN A 199 -35.91 44.59 21.70
N ILE A 200 -34.71 44.55 21.17
CA ILE A 200 -33.58 45.34 21.66
C ILE A 200 -33.84 46.83 21.44
N LYS A 201 -34.36 47.19 20.28
CA LYS A 201 -34.80 48.57 19.97
C LYS A 201 -35.87 49.07 20.95
N ARG A 202 -36.83 48.24 21.40
CA ARG A 202 -37.90 48.68 22.32
C ARG A 202 -37.40 48.99 23.76
N ARG A 203 -36.37 48.30 24.29
CA ARG A 203 -35.83 48.59 25.58
C ARG A 203 -34.98 49.87 25.58
N ILE A 204 -34.33 50.23 24.49
CA ILE A 204 -33.41 51.36 24.38
C ILE A 204 -34.12 52.62 23.84
N MET A 205 -35.23 52.49 23.11
CA MET A 205 -36.01 53.64 22.67
C MET A 205 -36.64 54.47 23.79
N ALA A 206 -36.62 54.02 25.06
CA ALA A 206 -37.03 54.82 26.21
C ALA A 206 -35.99 55.92 26.61
N ASP A 207 -34.74 55.82 26.10
CA ASP A 207 -33.64 56.73 26.41
C ASP A 207 -32.99 57.37 25.15
N GLU A 208 -33.76 57.55 24.07
CA GLU A 208 -33.28 58.21 22.85
C GLU A 208 -32.77 59.64 23.15
N GLY A 209 -31.48 59.82 23.24
CA GLY A 209 -30.83 61.11 23.31
C GLY A 209 -29.67 61.25 24.31
N LYS A 210 -29.40 60.24 25.10
CA LYS A 210 -28.25 60.26 26.03
C LYS A 210 -27.12 59.39 25.53
N GLY A 211 -26.09 60.01 24.95
CA GLY A 211 -24.83 59.26 24.62
C GLY A 211 -24.27 58.62 25.90
N LEU A 212 -23.56 57.46 25.74
CA LEU A 212 -23.05 56.64 26.84
C LEU A 212 -22.32 57.46 27.91
N GLY A 213 -21.50 58.41 27.51
CA GLY A 213 -20.72 59.26 28.45
C GLY A 213 -21.53 60.19 29.33
N LYS A 214 -22.84 60.37 29.17
CA LYS A 214 -23.72 61.16 30.03
C LYS A 214 -24.40 60.33 31.14
N MET A 215 -24.22 58.99 31.11
CA MET A 215 -24.82 58.09 32.09
C MET A 215 -23.86 57.79 33.26
N PRO A 216 -24.43 57.45 34.46
CA PRO A 216 -23.61 56.99 35.59
C PRO A 216 -22.74 55.80 35.20
N ILE A 217 -21.52 55.66 35.72
CA ILE A 217 -20.52 54.60 35.36
C ILE A 217 -21.12 53.18 35.47
N LEU A 218 -21.93 52.91 36.52
CA LEU A 218 -22.62 51.61 36.68
C LEU A 218 -23.65 51.32 35.59
N ALA A 219 -24.28 52.35 35.05
CA ALA A 219 -25.20 52.12 33.89
C ALA A 219 -24.43 51.93 32.60
N GLN A 220 -23.30 52.62 32.39
CA GLN A 220 -22.39 52.39 31.27
C GLN A 220 -21.85 50.95 31.28
N GLU A 221 -21.36 50.51 32.45
CA GLU A 221 -20.85 49.14 32.64
C GLU A 221 -21.88 48.08 32.25
N LYS A 222 -23.13 48.22 32.70
CA LYS A 222 -24.21 47.28 32.43
C LYS A 222 -24.55 47.21 30.92
N LEU A 223 -24.69 48.35 30.26
CA LEU A 223 -25.00 48.43 28.83
C LEU A 223 -23.84 47.86 27.95
N LEU A 224 -22.60 48.16 28.35
CA LEU A 224 -21.45 47.58 27.64
C LEU A 224 -21.33 46.07 27.83
N MET A 225 -21.68 45.55 29.03
CA MET A 225 -21.72 44.09 29.24
C MET A 225 -22.81 43.42 28.43
N GLU A 226 -24.04 44.00 28.35
CA GLU A 226 -25.12 43.50 27.50
C GLU A 226 -24.67 43.43 26.01
N ASP A 227 -24.11 44.53 25.49
CA ASP A 227 -23.65 44.59 24.10
C ASP A 227 -22.46 43.62 23.84
N LEU A 228 -21.56 43.48 24.82
CA LEU A 228 -20.44 42.59 24.71
C LEU A 228 -20.87 41.11 24.65
N LEU A 229 -21.87 40.70 25.46
CA LEU A 229 -22.41 39.35 25.42
C LEU A 229 -23.10 39.05 24.06
N TYR A 230 -23.76 40.05 23.45
CA TYR A 230 -24.29 39.91 22.10
C TYR A 230 -23.16 39.76 21.05
N ALA A 231 -22.12 40.60 21.14
CA ALA A 231 -20.99 40.54 20.25
C ALA A 231 -20.25 39.17 20.34
N MET A 232 -20.14 38.58 21.52
CA MET A 232 -19.55 37.26 21.75
C MET A 232 -20.30 36.13 21.06
N VAL A 233 -21.58 36.32 20.68
CA VAL A 233 -22.39 35.35 19.93
C VAL A 233 -22.54 35.77 18.46
N SER A 234 -21.71 36.69 17.98
CA SER A 234 -21.74 37.22 16.59
C SER A 234 -23.00 38.06 16.26
N VAL A 235 -23.61 38.65 17.27
CA VAL A 235 -24.74 39.58 17.10
C VAL A 235 -24.27 41.00 17.35
N GLU A 236 -24.50 41.90 16.40
CA GLU A 236 -24.15 43.30 16.55
C GLU A 236 -25.00 43.99 17.67
N GLY A 237 -24.32 44.64 18.61
CA GLY A 237 -24.92 45.44 19.63
C GLY A 237 -25.22 46.88 19.16
N ASN A 238 -25.62 47.74 20.12
CA ASN A 238 -25.87 49.13 19.81
C ASN A 238 -24.58 49.97 19.82
N TYR A 239 -23.67 49.66 20.72
CA TYR A 239 -22.40 50.39 20.94
C TYR A 239 -21.21 49.62 20.40
N ILE A 240 -21.27 48.28 20.38
CA ILE A 240 -20.23 47.43 19.85
C ILE A 240 -20.67 46.95 18.49
N LYS A 241 -19.98 47.43 17.44
CA LYS A 241 -20.29 47.12 16.06
C LYS A 241 -19.09 46.52 15.34
N ARG A 242 -19.38 45.72 14.33
CA ARG A 242 -18.40 45.17 13.41
C ARG A 242 -17.98 46.22 12.40
N ARG A 243 -16.68 46.38 12.16
CA ARG A 243 -16.18 47.20 11.06
C ARG A 243 -16.52 46.55 9.73
N THR A 244 -17.08 47.32 8.82
CA THR A 244 -17.60 46.82 7.52
C THR A 244 -16.54 46.26 6.57
N SER A 245 -15.25 46.54 6.82
CA SER A 245 -14.14 46.07 5.96
C SER A 245 -13.42 44.82 6.51
N ASP A 246 -13.44 44.64 7.83
CA ASP A 246 -12.66 43.58 8.47
C ASP A 246 -13.51 42.88 9.54
N LEU A 247 -13.14 41.64 9.92
CA LEU A 247 -13.80 40.90 11.01
C LEU A 247 -13.57 41.54 12.41
N LEU A 248 -13.08 42.77 12.44
CA LEU A 248 -12.70 43.48 13.65
C LEU A 248 -13.92 44.17 14.31
N TYR A 249 -14.07 44.00 15.60
CA TYR A 249 -15.07 44.68 16.38
C TYR A 249 -14.46 45.97 17.01
N ALA A 250 -15.23 47.01 17.03
CA ALA A 250 -14.85 48.26 17.70
C ALA A 250 -16.04 48.88 18.45
N VAL A 251 -15.75 49.53 19.56
CA VAL A 251 -16.72 50.33 20.23
C VAL A 251 -16.86 51.66 19.47
N GLU A 252 -18.01 51.85 18.80
CA GLU A 252 -18.35 53.09 18.14
C GLU A 252 -19.15 53.97 19.11
N PRO A 253 -18.57 55.06 19.62
CA PRO A 253 -19.37 56.04 20.32
C PRO A 253 -20.34 56.69 19.33
N TYR A 254 -21.60 56.88 19.70
CA TYR A 254 -22.57 57.63 18.94
C TYR A 254 -21.96 59.00 18.58
N LEU A 255 -22.07 59.46 17.33
CA LEU A 255 -21.65 60.76 16.88
C LEU A 255 -22.22 61.85 17.83
N ASP A 256 -21.37 62.70 18.45
CA ASP A 256 -21.67 63.79 19.37
C ASP A 256 -21.85 63.47 20.88
N ALA A 257 -21.43 62.29 21.39
CA ALA A 257 -21.48 61.98 22.80
C ALA A 257 -20.10 61.98 23.47
N PRO A 258 -19.95 62.46 24.75
CA PRO A 258 -18.71 62.33 25.48
C PRO A 258 -18.33 60.83 25.57
N THR A 259 -17.04 60.56 25.41
CA THR A 259 -16.47 59.22 25.41
C THR A 259 -16.79 58.50 26.72
N CYS A 260 -17.08 57.23 26.65
CA CYS A 260 -17.21 56.33 27.80
C CYS A 260 -15.94 56.40 28.68
N ASP A 261 -16.05 55.96 29.92
CA ASP A 261 -14.92 55.91 30.86
C ASP A 261 -13.77 55.10 30.27
N GLU A 262 -12.56 55.67 30.23
CA GLU A 262 -11.38 55.03 29.62
C GLU A 262 -11.04 53.66 30.23
N SER A 263 -11.30 53.46 31.51
CA SER A 263 -11.07 52.20 32.22
C SER A 263 -12.00 51.09 31.75
N LEU A 264 -13.28 51.41 31.52
CA LEU A 264 -14.24 50.47 30.97
C LEU A 264 -13.95 50.11 29.50
N LEU A 265 -13.58 51.12 28.70
CA LEU A 265 -13.16 50.95 27.32
C LEU A 265 -11.93 50.03 27.19
N TYR A 266 -10.92 50.25 28.05
CA TYR A 266 -9.74 49.43 28.08
C TYR A 266 -10.07 47.96 28.35
N MET A 267 -10.92 47.67 29.31
CA MET A 267 -11.34 46.30 29.64
C MET A 267 -12.15 45.65 28.50
N VAL A 268 -13.08 46.39 27.90
CA VAL A 268 -13.87 45.90 26.74
C VAL A 268 -12.96 45.58 25.54
N ASN A 269 -12.05 46.52 25.20
CA ASN A 269 -11.13 46.34 24.09
C ASN A 269 -10.25 45.08 24.26
N ASN A 270 -9.88 44.73 25.49
CA ASN A 270 -9.14 43.48 25.76
C ASN A 270 -10.00 42.20 25.58
N MET A 271 -11.34 42.32 25.58
CA MET A 271 -12.27 41.22 25.36
C MET A 271 -12.70 41.07 23.90
N LEU A 272 -12.64 42.12 23.08
CA LEU A 272 -13.07 42.12 21.69
C LEU A 272 -12.38 41.08 20.79
N PRO A 273 -11.07 40.73 20.96
CA PRO A 273 -10.42 39.68 20.18
C PRO A 273 -11.13 38.34 20.28
N LEU A 274 -11.83 38.05 21.38
CA LEU A 274 -12.67 36.86 21.52
C LEU A 274 -13.75 36.80 20.44
N CYS A 275 -14.44 37.92 20.20
CA CYS A 275 -15.51 38.02 19.20
C CYS A 275 -14.97 37.79 17.79
N GLU A 276 -13.77 38.34 17.50
CA GLU A 276 -13.11 38.18 16.21
C GLU A 276 -12.76 36.72 15.93
N HIS A 277 -12.16 36.03 16.90
CA HIS A 277 -11.81 34.64 16.78
C HIS A 277 -13.06 33.74 16.69
N HIS A 278 -14.12 34.06 17.45
CA HIS A 278 -15.38 33.34 17.33
C HIS A 278 -15.99 33.47 15.95
N ASP A 279 -16.01 34.68 15.38
CA ASP A 279 -16.52 34.91 14.03
C ASP A 279 -15.71 34.14 12.97
N LYS A 280 -14.39 34.18 13.03
CA LYS A 280 -13.52 33.42 12.12
C LYS A 280 -13.86 31.93 12.15
N VAL A 281 -13.99 31.37 13.36
CA VAL A 281 -14.35 29.96 13.54
C VAL A 281 -15.75 29.64 13.00
N CYS A 282 -16.74 30.53 13.26
CA CYS A 282 -18.10 30.36 12.74
C CYS A 282 -18.16 30.41 11.19
N VAL A 283 -17.43 31.36 10.57
CA VAL A 283 -17.33 31.45 9.10
C VAL A 283 -16.73 30.17 8.52
N PHE A 284 -15.63 29.68 9.10
CA PHE A 284 -15.00 28.44 8.69
C PHE A 284 -15.97 27.25 8.76
N VAL A 285 -16.65 27.08 9.90
CA VAL A 285 -17.60 25.97 10.09
C VAL A 285 -18.74 26.05 9.05
N ASN A 286 -19.26 27.24 8.77
CA ASN A 286 -20.34 27.42 7.80
C ASN A 286 -19.88 27.11 6.36
N LEU A 287 -18.67 27.47 5.99
CA LEU A 287 -18.13 27.22 4.66
C LEU A 287 -17.77 25.74 4.48
N HIS A 288 -17.04 25.14 5.44
CA HIS A 288 -16.51 23.79 5.33
C HIS A 288 -17.47 22.69 5.81
N SER A 289 -18.68 23.05 6.26
CA SER A 289 -19.74 22.06 6.56
C SER A 289 -20.36 21.44 5.32
N ASN A 290 -20.11 21.99 4.13
CA ASN A 290 -20.56 21.44 2.86
C ASN A 290 -19.74 20.19 2.48
N PHE A 291 -20.40 19.17 1.93
CA PHE A 291 -19.74 17.93 1.50
C PHE A 291 -18.69 18.11 0.39
N GLU A 292 -18.70 19.23 -0.31
CA GLU A 292 -17.69 19.57 -1.34
C GLU A 292 -16.26 19.65 -0.79
N TYR A 293 -16.13 19.97 0.51
CA TYR A 293 -14.84 20.05 1.19
C TYR A 293 -14.34 18.70 1.74
N GLY A 294 -15.18 17.67 1.66
CA GLY A 294 -14.86 16.31 2.06
C GLY A 294 -15.40 15.90 3.42
N LEU A 295 -15.32 14.59 3.71
CA LEU A 295 -15.87 14.01 4.94
C LEU A 295 -15.05 14.35 6.18
N VAL A 296 -13.71 14.46 6.04
CA VAL A 296 -12.80 14.82 7.13
C VAL A 296 -13.07 16.26 7.59
N SER A 297 -13.24 17.19 6.64
CA SER A 297 -13.60 18.59 6.94
C SER A 297 -14.96 18.69 7.60
N HIS A 298 -15.94 17.92 7.12
CA HIS A 298 -17.29 17.88 7.72
C HIS A 298 -17.24 17.36 9.18
N ALA A 299 -16.50 16.28 9.44
CA ALA A 299 -16.33 15.75 10.81
C ALA A 299 -15.58 16.72 11.73
N LEU A 300 -14.60 17.45 11.20
CA LEU A 300 -13.92 18.52 11.95
C LEU A 300 -14.89 19.66 12.30
N CYS A 301 -15.70 20.11 11.34
CA CYS A 301 -16.70 21.16 11.56
C CYS A 301 -17.75 20.72 12.58
N GLU A 302 -18.16 19.46 12.60
CA GLU A 302 -19.03 18.91 13.63
C GLU A 302 -18.37 18.99 15.01
N ALA A 303 -17.11 18.58 15.13
CA ALA A 303 -16.36 18.62 16.38
C ALA A 303 -16.18 20.07 16.90
N ILE A 304 -15.84 21.02 16.02
CA ILE A 304 -15.76 22.45 16.37
C ILE A 304 -17.15 22.97 16.77
N GLY A 305 -18.21 22.58 16.05
CA GLY A 305 -19.59 22.93 16.37
C GLY A 305 -20.03 22.46 17.76
N MET A 306 -19.53 21.29 18.21
CA MET A 306 -19.76 20.83 19.59
C MET A 306 -19.08 21.76 20.61
N LEU A 307 -17.83 22.20 20.33
CA LEU A 307 -17.13 23.15 21.21
C LEU A 307 -17.84 24.53 21.25
N LEU A 308 -18.31 25.01 20.10
CA LEU A 308 -19.08 26.23 19.99
C LEU A 308 -20.42 26.15 20.74
N LYS A 309 -21.09 25.02 20.77
CA LYS A 309 -22.31 24.80 21.56
C LYS A 309 -22.02 24.95 23.05
N GLU A 310 -20.95 24.32 23.55
CA GLU A 310 -20.55 24.48 24.97
C GLU A 310 -20.16 25.93 25.29
N TYR A 311 -19.47 26.63 24.37
CA TYR A 311 -19.17 28.06 24.50
C TYR A 311 -20.46 28.89 24.61
N LYS A 312 -21.44 28.70 23.71
CA LYS A 312 -22.73 29.40 23.73
C LYS A 312 -23.51 29.13 25.03
N LEU A 313 -23.48 27.88 25.54
CA LEU A 313 -24.10 27.54 26.83
C LEU A 313 -23.44 28.35 27.99
N LYS A 314 -22.14 28.52 27.96
CA LYS A 314 -21.44 29.31 28.95
C LYS A 314 -21.80 30.80 28.88
N ILE A 315 -21.88 31.37 27.68
CA ILE A 315 -22.33 32.79 27.54
C ILE A 315 -23.76 32.96 28.05
N THR A 316 -24.65 32.01 27.79
CA THR A 316 -26.03 32.01 28.32
C THR A 316 -26.06 31.99 29.85
N GLN A 317 -25.16 31.22 30.49
CA GLN A 317 -25.06 31.21 31.96
C GLN A 317 -24.62 32.56 32.53
N ILE A 318 -23.67 33.22 31.84
CA ILE A 318 -23.18 34.55 32.24
C ILE A 318 -24.28 35.61 32.05
N ASP A 319 -25.11 35.50 31.00
CA ASP A 319 -26.23 36.40 30.76
C ASP A 319 -27.28 36.31 31.87
N VAL A 320 -27.58 35.09 32.37
CA VAL A 320 -28.43 34.90 33.55
C VAL A 320 -27.87 35.57 34.82
N GLU A 321 -26.53 35.55 35.02
CA GLU A 321 -25.90 36.26 36.13
C GLU A 321 -26.01 37.80 35.94
N LEU A 322 -25.94 38.30 34.70
CA LEU A 322 -26.14 39.70 34.39
C LEU A 322 -27.57 40.15 34.71
N GLU A 323 -28.60 39.37 34.37
CA GLU A 323 -29.99 39.65 34.71
C GLU A 323 -30.24 39.72 36.22
N LYS A 324 -29.54 38.85 36.97
CA LYS A 324 -29.59 38.90 38.45
C LYS A 324 -28.84 40.09 39.06
N SER A 325 -28.15 40.91 38.24
CA SER A 325 -27.31 42.05 38.66
C SER A 325 -26.16 41.68 39.60
N GLU A 326 -25.68 40.44 39.51
CA GLU A 326 -24.53 39.92 40.28
C GLU A 326 -23.22 40.01 39.52
N LEU A 327 -23.27 40.33 38.19
CA LEU A 327 -22.12 40.39 37.30
C LEU A 327 -21.49 41.80 37.30
N THR A 328 -20.16 41.87 37.39
CA THR A 328 -19.34 43.04 37.15
C THR A 328 -18.41 42.77 35.95
N LEU A 329 -17.91 43.83 35.30
CA LEU A 329 -17.03 43.68 34.12
C LEU A 329 -15.74 42.93 34.49
N GLN A 330 -15.21 43.07 35.70
CA GLN A 330 -14.06 42.32 36.21
C GLN A 330 -14.38 40.83 36.39
N LYS A 331 -15.57 40.49 36.86
CA LYS A 331 -16.03 39.12 37.03
C LYS A 331 -16.27 38.46 35.66
N LEU A 332 -16.82 39.22 34.70
CA LEU A 332 -16.96 38.82 33.31
C LEU A 332 -15.59 38.47 32.68
N TRP A 333 -14.62 39.37 32.85
CA TRP A 333 -13.25 39.16 32.40
C TRP A 333 -12.65 37.85 32.91
N TYR A 334 -12.82 37.58 34.19
CA TYR A 334 -12.34 36.35 34.82
C TYR A 334 -12.97 35.10 34.21
N TYR A 335 -14.28 35.10 33.98
CA TYR A 335 -14.99 33.96 33.42
C TYR A 335 -14.68 33.71 31.95
N ILE A 336 -14.33 34.70 31.18
CA ILE A 336 -14.09 34.64 29.77
C ILE A 336 -12.65 34.27 29.45
N GLN A 337 -11.68 34.48 30.31
CA GLN A 337 -10.27 34.19 30.05
C GLN A 337 -10.02 32.76 29.49
N PRO A 338 -10.58 31.69 30.03
CA PRO A 338 -10.38 30.35 29.45
C PRO A 338 -10.93 30.24 28.03
N CYS A 339 -12.08 30.90 27.76
CA CYS A 339 -12.70 30.92 26.43
C CYS A 339 -11.85 31.70 25.41
N MET A 340 -11.26 32.82 25.83
CA MET A 340 -10.37 33.63 24.99
C MET A 340 -9.19 32.80 24.48
N ARG A 341 -8.48 32.13 25.38
CA ARG A 341 -7.36 31.26 25.02
C ARG A 341 -7.76 30.15 24.06
N THR A 342 -8.89 29.51 24.33
CA THR A 342 -9.41 28.41 23.49
C THR A 342 -9.77 28.89 22.09
N LEU A 343 -10.54 29.99 21.98
CA LEU A 343 -10.97 30.53 20.69
C LEU A 343 -9.82 31.19 19.92
N GLU A 344 -8.86 31.81 20.60
CA GLU A 344 -7.62 32.30 19.97
C GLU A 344 -6.85 31.15 19.32
N CYS A 345 -6.71 30.04 20.04
CA CYS A 345 -6.05 28.84 19.52
C CYS A 345 -6.78 28.23 18.30
N LEU A 346 -8.13 28.16 18.40
CA LEU A 346 -8.95 27.68 17.28
C LEU A 346 -8.93 28.63 16.09
N GLY A 347 -8.97 29.95 16.34
CA GLY A 347 -8.91 30.97 15.29
C GLY A 347 -7.62 30.93 14.49
N LYS A 348 -6.47 30.76 15.14
CA LYS A 348 -5.17 30.59 14.48
C LYS A 348 -5.11 29.29 13.67
N PHE A 349 -5.64 28.20 14.24
CA PHE A 349 -5.70 26.92 13.55
C PHE A 349 -6.57 26.99 12.28
N VAL A 350 -7.72 27.66 12.34
CA VAL A 350 -8.65 27.82 11.23
C VAL A 350 -8.00 28.57 10.06
N GLU A 351 -7.20 29.63 10.35
CA GLU A 351 -6.45 30.37 9.33
C GLU A 351 -5.45 29.44 8.57
N GLU A 352 -4.78 28.54 9.28
CA GLU A 352 -3.88 27.55 8.68
C GLU A 352 -4.61 26.45 7.91
N ALA A 353 -5.83 26.13 8.30
CA ALA A 353 -6.61 25.00 7.78
C ALA A 353 -7.49 25.35 6.56
N GLU A 354 -7.65 26.63 6.20
CA GLU A 354 -8.64 27.14 5.24
C GLU A 354 -8.58 26.45 3.86
N ASN A 355 -7.37 26.11 3.39
CA ASN A 355 -7.18 25.50 2.06
C ASN A 355 -6.79 24.02 2.12
N LEU A 356 -6.87 23.36 3.28
CA LEU A 356 -6.44 22.00 3.46
C LEU A 356 -7.64 21.05 3.43
N LYS A 357 -7.44 19.84 2.81
CA LYS A 357 -8.44 18.78 2.73
C LYS A 357 -7.85 17.44 3.19
N GLY A 358 -8.70 16.55 3.67
CA GLY A 358 -8.38 15.15 3.96
C GLY A 358 -7.16 14.95 4.87
N GLY A 359 -6.18 14.13 4.43
CA GLY A 359 -4.97 13.83 5.19
C GLY A 359 -4.09 15.04 5.50
N ALA A 360 -4.07 16.06 4.62
CA ALA A 360 -3.33 17.29 4.86
C ALA A 360 -3.93 18.09 6.03
N LEU A 361 -5.26 18.09 6.15
CA LEU A 361 -5.97 18.71 7.27
C LEU A 361 -5.65 17.99 8.59
N LEU A 362 -5.65 16.65 8.58
CA LEU A 362 -5.24 15.86 9.76
C LEU A 362 -3.79 16.16 10.18
N ASN A 363 -2.90 16.38 9.21
CA ASN A 363 -1.52 16.78 9.48
C ASN A 363 -1.41 18.14 10.15
N SER A 364 -2.22 19.11 9.74
CA SER A 364 -2.26 20.44 10.39
C SER A 364 -2.74 20.32 11.84
N ILE A 365 -3.81 19.56 12.11
CA ILE A 365 -4.29 19.29 13.47
C ILE A 365 -3.20 18.62 14.32
N PHE A 366 -2.53 17.59 13.76
CA PHE A 366 -1.48 16.85 14.46
C PHE A 366 -0.25 17.72 14.76
N LYS A 367 0.16 18.57 13.83
CA LYS A 367 1.24 19.55 14.06
C LYS A 367 0.86 20.56 15.15
N SER A 368 -0.37 21.08 15.11
CA SER A 368 -0.87 22.01 16.14
C SER A 368 -0.93 21.34 17.51
N MET A 369 -1.31 20.05 17.58
CA MET A 369 -1.27 19.27 18.82
C MET A 369 0.16 19.11 19.37
N LEU A 370 1.15 18.86 18.50
CA LEU A 370 2.56 18.70 18.91
C LEU A 370 3.20 20.03 19.32
N SER A 371 2.83 21.14 18.67
CA SER A 371 3.34 22.49 18.97
C SER A 371 2.69 23.12 20.19
N ALA A 372 1.54 22.61 20.65
CA ALA A 372 0.81 23.13 21.79
C ALA A 372 1.60 22.92 23.08
N SER A 373 2.01 24.04 23.70
CA SER A 373 2.72 24.04 25.00
C SER A 373 1.77 23.85 26.17
N ASP A 374 0.51 24.29 26.04
CA ASP A 374 -0.50 24.18 27.07
C ASP A 374 -1.24 22.84 27.00
N GLN A 375 -1.45 22.22 28.18
CA GLN A 375 -2.17 20.93 28.26
C GLN A 375 -3.64 21.07 27.82
N ILE A 376 -4.27 22.22 27.99
CA ILE A 376 -5.64 22.47 27.57
C ILE A 376 -5.73 22.46 26.06
N HIS A 377 -4.85 23.20 25.37
CA HIS A 377 -4.80 23.23 23.92
C HIS A 377 -4.48 21.83 23.32
N LYS A 378 -3.54 21.11 23.92
CA LYS A 378 -3.22 19.76 23.53
C LYS A 378 -4.43 18.81 23.57
N LYS A 379 -5.24 18.91 24.66
CA LYS A 379 -6.46 18.11 24.79
C LYS A 379 -7.53 18.49 23.75
N ILE A 380 -7.68 19.78 23.44
CA ILE A 380 -8.59 20.26 22.40
C ILE A 380 -8.19 19.68 21.04
N PHE A 381 -6.93 19.81 20.65
CA PHE A 381 -6.46 19.25 19.37
C PHE A 381 -6.52 17.73 19.33
N THR A 382 -6.28 17.04 20.46
CA THR A 382 -6.49 15.58 20.53
C THR A 382 -7.96 15.23 20.26
N PHE A 383 -8.90 15.93 20.88
CA PHE A 383 -10.32 15.74 20.65
C PHE A 383 -10.72 16.02 19.19
N LEU A 384 -10.23 17.12 18.61
CA LEU A 384 -10.47 17.43 17.19
C LEU A 384 -9.89 16.38 16.27
N LEU A 385 -8.66 15.92 16.54
CA LEU A 385 -8.00 14.88 15.77
C LEU A 385 -8.76 13.55 15.83
N GLU A 386 -9.18 13.13 17.03
CA GLU A 386 -9.96 11.90 17.20
C GLU A 386 -11.27 11.94 16.40
N LYS A 387 -11.97 13.08 16.41
CA LYS A 387 -13.24 13.23 15.69
C LYS A 387 -13.05 13.36 14.18
N ALA A 388 -12.11 14.19 13.73
CA ALA A 388 -11.84 14.42 12.32
C ALA A 388 -11.24 13.18 11.63
N SER A 389 -10.52 12.32 12.36
CA SER A 389 -9.91 11.12 11.79
C SER A 389 -10.90 9.98 11.53
N VAL A 390 -12.10 9.99 12.13
CA VAL A 390 -13.05 8.87 12.01
C VAL A 390 -13.35 8.50 10.54
N PRO A 391 -13.80 9.40 9.65
CA PRO A 391 -14.10 9.03 8.27
C PRO A 391 -12.87 8.55 7.50
N TYR A 392 -11.71 9.14 7.76
CA TYR A 392 -10.44 8.73 7.16
C TYR A 392 -10.06 7.30 7.59
N LEU A 393 -10.22 6.98 8.87
CA LEU A 393 -9.95 5.66 9.42
C LEU A 393 -10.98 4.61 8.99
N GLU A 394 -12.21 5.01 8.68
CA GLU A 394 -13.21 4.12 8.06
C GLU A 394 -12.78 3.70 6.65
N ILE A 395 -12.29 4.62 5.84
CA ILE A 395 -11.72 4.29 4.51
C ILE A 395 -10.51 3.39 4.67
N LEU A 396 -9.59 3.73 5.59
CA LEU A 396 -8.41 2.90 5.89
C LEU A 396 -8.81 1.50 6.34
N SER A 397 -9.81 1.35 7.21
CA SER A 397 -10.30 0.05 7.67
C SER A 397 -10.85 -0.79 6.50
N LYS A 398 -11.65 -0.20 5.61
CA LYS A 398 -12.12 -0.89 4.41
C LYS A 398 -10.97 -1.34 3.52
N TRP A 399 -9.96 -0.49 3.34
CA TRP A 399 -8.79 -0.79 2.54
C TRP A 399 -7.95 -1.95 3.10
N ILE A 400 -7.65 -1.94 4.42
CA ILE A 400 -6.82 -3.00 5.04
C ILE A 400 -7.54 -4.33 5.26
N HIS A 401 -8.89 -4.34 5.28
CA HIS A 401 -9.67 -5.57 5.49
C HIS A 401 -10.27 -6.15 4.23
N PHE A 402 -10.65 -5.30 3.26
CA PHE A 402 -11.34 -5.74 2.05
C PHE A 402 -10.59 -5.39 0.76
N GLY A 403 -9.58 -4.52 0.82
CA GLY A 403 -8.87 -4.04 -0.37
C GLY A 403 -9.76 -3.15 -1.27
N GLU A 404 -10.74 -2.45 -0.70
CA GLU A 404 -11.65 -1.55 -1.42
C GLU A 404 -11.45 -0.11 -0.98
N ILE A 405 -11.43 0.83 -1.94
CA ILE A 405 -11.36 2.27 -1.68
C ILE A 405 -12.69 2.90 -2.04
N GLU A 406 -13.39 3.43 -1.04
CA GLU A 406 -14.58 4.27 -1.20
C GLU A 406 -14.21 5.71 -0.81
N ASP A 407 -13.58 6.43 -1.72
CA ASP A 407 -13.14 7.81 -1.51
C ASP A 407 -13.68 8.71 -2.63
N PRO A 408 -14.93 9.21 -2.49
CA PRO A 408 -15.53 10.08 -3.50
C PRO A 408 -14.92 11.48 -3.55
N TYR A 409 -14.24 11.94 -2.47
CA TYR A 409 -13.73 13.30 -2.32
C TYR A 409 -12.21 13.40 -2.44
N GLU A 410 -11.51 12.30 -2.74
CA GLU A 410 -10.06 12.24 -2.91
C GLU A 410 -9.25 12.64 -1.67
N GLU A 411 -9.72 12.28 -0.48
CA GLU A 411 -9.12 12.60 0.81
C GLU A 411 -8.12 11.54 1.30
N PHE A 412 -8.16 10.33 0.72
CA PHE A 412 -7.36 9.19 1.18
C PHE A 412 -5.94 9.20 0.60
N LEU A 413 -5.00 8.59 1.32
CA LEU A 413 -3.58 8.52 0.95
C LEU A 413 -3.31 7.75 -0.35
N ILE A 414 -4.22 6.87 -0.78
CA ILE A 414 -4.07 6.04 -1.97
C ILE A 414 -5.12 6.44 -3.02
N LYS A 415 -4.65 6.63 -4.25
CA LYS A 415 -5.49 6.86 -5.42
C LYS A 415 -5.66 5.55 -6.19
N GLU A 416 -6.88 5.20 -6.53
CA GLU A 416 -7.19 4.08 -7.42
C GLU A 416 -7.42 4.59 -8.84
N HIS A 417 -6.70 4.01 -9.81
CA HIS A 417 -6.94 4.21 -11.24
C HIS A 417 -7.88 3.10 -11.76
N LYS A 418 -9.19 3.38 -11.76
CA LYS A 418 -10.24 2.42 -12.16
C LYS A 418 -10.16 1.97 -13.63
N GLU A 419 -9.47 2.73 -14.47
CA GLU A 419 -9.25 2.40 -15.88
C GLU A 419 -8.33 1.19 -16.06
N LEU A 420 -7.42 0.94 -15.11
CA LEU A 420 -6.50 -0.17 -15.11
C LEU A 420 -7.15 -1.41 -14.44
N SER A 421 -8.23 -1.92 -15.02
CA SER A 421 -8.83 -3.17 -14.59
C SER A 421 -8.19 -4.37 -15.31
N LYS A 422 -8.25 -5.55 -14.70
CA LYS A 422 -7.76 -6.82 -15.27
C LYS A 422 -8.29 -7.08 -16.69
N GLU A 423 -9.52 -6.65 -16.97
CA GLU A 423 -10.21 -6.87 -18.24
C GLU A 423 -9.69 -5.97 -19.36
N ASN A 424 -9.19 -4.80 -19.03
CA ASN A 424 -8.70 -3.79 -19.99
C ASN A 424 -7.18 -3.92 -20.26
N LEU A 425 -6.47 -4.82 -19.56
CA LEU A 425 -5.05 -5.02 -19.75
C LEU A 425 -4.80 -5.84 -21.01
N ASN A 426 -4.18 -5.22 -22.02
CA ASN A 426 -3.54 -5.94 -23.10
C ASN A 426 -2.46 -6.86 -22.53
N LYS A 427 -2.16 -7.99 -23.22
CA LYS A 427 -1.21 -9.03 -22.77
C LYS A 427 0.14 -8.52 -22.25
N ASP A 428 0.52 -7.29 -22.59
CA ASP A 428 1.85 -6.73 -22.34
C ASP A 428 1.96 -5.77 -21.14
N PHE A 429 0.85 -5.45 -20.44
CA PHE A 429 0.81 -4.37 -19.43
C PHE A 429 0.55 -4.79 -17.98
N ASN A 430 0.75 -6.05 -17.63
CA ASN A 430 0.53 -6.55 -16.26
C ASN A 430 1.42 -5.85 -15.20
N ASP A 431 2.61 -5.38 -15.58
CA ASP A 431 3.49 -4.60 -14.70
C ASP A 431 2.85 -3.27 -14.31
N LYS A 432 2.19 -2.59 -15.27
CA LYS A 432 1.48 -1.33 -15.01
C LYS A 432 0.31 -1.51 -14.04
N TYR A 433 -0.35 -2.67 -14.08
CA TYR A 433 -1.40 -2.98 -13.13
C TYR A 433 -0.89 -2.96 -11.68
N TRP A 434 0.26 -3.59 -11.42
CA TRP A 434 0.82 -3.64 -10.06
C TRP A 434 1.36 -2.29 -9.60
N ASP A 435 2.06 -1.58 -10.45
CA ASP A 435 2.73 -0.33 -10.11
C ASP A 435 1.78 0.86 -10.10
N GLU A 436 0.96 1.02 -11.15
CA GLU A 436 0.21 2.24 -11.44
C GLU A 436 -1.26 2.20 -10.98
N ARG A 437 -1.84 1.02 -10.70
CA ARG A 437 -3.26 0.94 -10.29
C ARG A 437 -3.53 1.65 -8.96
N PHE A 438 -2.63 1.53 -8.02
CA PHE A 438 -2.71 2.17 -6.71
C PHE A 438 -1.47 3.01 -6.46
N GLU A 439 -1.65 4.31 -6.43
CA GLU A 439 -0.57 5.29 -6.29
C GLU A 439 -0.74 6.10 -5.01
N PHE A 440 0.37 6.55 -4.41
CA PHE A 440 0.35 7.42 -3.24
C PHE A 440 0.03 8.86 -3.62
N ARG A 441 -0.85 9.50 -2.86
CA ARG A 441 -0.97 10.96 -2.80
C ARG A 441 -0.13 11.48 -1.65
N GLU A 442 1.08 11.91 -1.92
CA GLU A 442 2.04 12.36 -0.89
C GLU A 442 1.48 13.44 0.02
N THR A 443 0.68 14.35 -0.50
CA THR A 443 0.04 15.45 0.25
C THR A 443 -0.99 14.98 1.27
N GLN A 444 -1.60 13.81 1.06
CA GLN A 444 -2.68 13.26 1.87
C GLN A 444 -2.21 12.22 2.90
N ILE A 445 -0.90 12.03 3.04
CA ILE A 445 -0.34 11.06 4.00
C ILE A 445 -0.34 11.67 5.41
N PRO A 446 -1.08 11.10 6.37
CA PRO A 446 -1.01 11.53 7.76
C PRO A 446 0.34 11.21 8.39
N LEU A 447 0.91 12.14 9.16
CA LEU A 447 2.21 11.98 9.83
C LEU A 447 2.26 10.78 10.77
N PHE A 448 1.14 10.45 11.42
CA PHE A 448 1.06 9.28 12.30
C PHE A 448 1.08 7.95 11.55
N LEU A 449 0.76 7.93 10.23
CA LEU A 449 0.84 6.74 9.35
C LEU A 449 2.13 6.66 8.56
N GLN A 450 2.96 7.69 8.55
CA GLN A 450 4.12 7.79 7.66
C GLN A 450 5.06 6.58 7.71
N LYS A 451 5.23 5.93 8.87
CA LYS A 451 6.06 4.74 9.02
C LYS A 451 5.44 3.47 8.42
N LEU A 452 4.13 3.44 8.26
CA LEU A 452 3.36 2.27 7.82
C LEU A 452 2.77 2.42 6.42
N THR A 453 3.01 3.54 5.73
CA THR A 453 2.41 3.82 4.42
C THR A 453 2.64 2.69 3.42
N ALA A 454 3.87 2.18 3.35
CA ALA A 454 4.19 1.05 2.47
C ALA A 454 3.40 -0.22 2.84
N LYS A 455 3.35 -0.59 4.14
CA LYS A 455 2.58 -1.75 4.59
C LYS A 455 1.09 -1.60 4.27
N VAL A 456 0.52 -0.41 4.48
CA VAL A 456 -0.89 -0.11 4.16
C VAL A 456 -1.17 -0.27 2.67
N LEU A 457 -0.29 0.23 1.79
CA LEU A 457 -0.44 0.08 0.34
C LEU A 457 -0.41 -1.39 -0.07
N PHE A 458 0.62 -2.11 0.38
CA PHE A 458 0.79 -3.51 0.00
C PHE A 458 -0.32 -4.41 0.55
N THR A 459 -0.80 -4.17 1.78
CA THR A 459 -1.93 -4.92 2.32
C THR A 459 -3.14 -4.89 1.39
N GLY A 460 -3.56 -3.70 0.99
CA GLY A 460 -4.71 -3.57 0.10
C GLY A 460 -4.44 -4.10 -1.31
N LYS A 461 -3.22 -3.95 -1.85
CA LYS A 461 -2.83 -4.57 -3.12
C LYS A 461 -2.96 -6.09 -3.06
N TYR A 462 -2.47 -6.71 -1.99
CA TYR A 462 -2.56 -8.17 -1.79
C TYR A 462 -4.00 -8.65 -1.70
N LEU A 463 -4.82 -7.98 -0.89
CA LEU A 463 -6.24 -8.31 -0.74
C LEU A 463 -7.02 -8.15 -2.04
N ASN A 464 -6.71 -7.11 -2.81
CA ASN A 464 -7.34 -6.88 -4.12
C ASN A 464 -7.01 -8.02 -5.11
N VAL A 465 -5.75 -8.48 -5.14
CA VAL A 465 -5.35 -9.62 -5.97
C VAL A 465 -6.08 -10.90 -5.56
N ILE A 466 -6.18 -11.19 -4.25
CA ILE A 466 -6.90 -12.37 -3.72
C ILE A 466 -8.38 -12.31 -4.14
N ARG A 467 -9.00 -11.14 -4.02
CA ARG A 467 -10.39 -10.92 -4.44
C ARG A 467 -10.59 -11.12 -5.94
N GLU A 468 -9.67 -10.62 -6.78
CA GLU A 468 -9.73 -10.81 -8.23
C GLU A 468 -9.50 -12.26 -8.67
N CYS A 469 -8.89 -13.09 -7.82
CA CYS A 469 -8.84 -14.54 -8.00
C CYS A 469 -10.16 -15.24 -7.65
N GLY A 470 -11.20 -14.49 -7.22
CA GLY A 470 -12.52 -15.02 -6.90
C GLY A 470 -12.64 -15.56 -5.47
N ARG A 471 -11.70 -15.29 -4.59
CA ARG A 471 -11.78 -15.68 -3.18
C ARG A 471 -12.48 -14.61 -2.35
N ILE A 472 -13.28 -15.05 -1.40
CA ILE A 472 -13.87 -14.16 -0.41
C ILE A 472 -12.80 -13.80 0.61
N VAL A 473 -12.47 -12.53 0.70
CA VAL A 473 -11.48 -12.01 1.63
C VAL A 473 -12.14 -11.80 2.98
N HIS A 474 -11.82 -12.64 3.96
CA HIS A 474 -12.18 -12.45 5.36
C HIS A 474 -10.93 -12.51 6.22
N CYS A 475 -10.49 -11.39 6.74
CA CYS A 475 -9.42 -11.36 7.72
C CYS A 475 -9.96 -11.96 9.05
N PRO A 476 -9.41 -13.08 9.57
CA PRO A 476 -9.95 -13.80 10.74
C PRO A 476 -9.93 -12.97 12.03
N TYR A 477 -9.22 -11.86 12.07
CA TYR A 477 -9.22 -10.92 13.20
C TYR A 477 -10.58 -10.26 13.40
N ASN A 478 -11.54 -10.46 12.48
CA ASN A 478 -12.88 -9.87 12.48
C ASN A 478 -14.01 -10.77 12.93
N GLU A 479 -13.80 -12.04 13.20
CA GLU A 479 -14.91 -12.94 13.58
C GLU A 479 -15.59 -12.55 14.91
N GLU A 480 -14.91 -11.76 15.77
CA GLU A 480 -15.49 -11.24 17.03
C GLU A 480 -15.84 -9.74 17.01
N LEU A 481 -15.58 -8.99 15.92
CA LEU A 481 -15.64 -7.53 15.95
C LEU A 481 -16.42 -6.97 14.75
N ASP A 482 -17.61 -6.43 15.00
CA ASP A 482 -18.33 -5.54 14.06
C ASP A 482 -17.41 -4.49 13.43
N PRO A 483 -17.54 -4.16 12.12
CA PRO A 483 -16.73 -3.12 11.47
C PRO A 483 -16.74 -1.78 12.21
N LYS A 484 -17.82 -1.48 12.95
CA LYS A 484 -17.91 -0.31 13.84
C LYS A 484 -17.04 -0.39 15.11
N LYS A 485 -16.57 -1.58 15.51
CA LYS A 485 -15.63 -1.73 16.63
C LYS A 485 -14.19 -1.58 16.20
N ASN A 486 -13.85 -1.96 14.97
CA ASN A 486 -12.50 -1.82 14.42
C ASN A 486 -12.15 -0.35 14.20
N THR A 487 -13.11 0.48 13.77
CA THR A 487 -12.91 1.94 13.72
C THR A 487 -12.61 2.54 15.09
N LYS A 488 -13.13 1.94 16.19
CA LYS A 488 -12.81 2.39 17.55
C LYS A 488 -11.41 2.00 18.02
N LEU A 489 -10.88 0.85 17.60
CA LEU A 489 -9.48 0.47 17.85
C LEU A 489 -8.54 1.41 17.09
N LEU A 490 -8.87 1.74 15.84
CA LEU A 490 -8.12 2.68 15.03
C LEU A 490 -8.29 4.14 15.48
N SER A 491 -9.38 4.51 16.17
CA SER A 491 -9.62 5.88 16.63
C SER A 491 -8.78 6.29 17.85
N ASN A 492 -8.09 5.35 18.51
CA ASN A 492 -7.24 5.62 19.66
C ASN A 492 -5.83 6.11 19.25
N ILE A 493 -5.79 7.20 18.47
CA ILE A 493 -4.54 7.80 17.93
C ILE A 493 -3.55 8.19 19.03
N GLY A 494 -4.03 8.38 20.27
CA GLY A 494 -3.22 8.69 21.44
C GLY A 494 -2.24 7.58 21.84
N ASN A 495 -2.58 6.30 21.59
CA ASN A 495 -1.73 5.14 21.89
C ASN A 495 -1.17 4.54 20.60
N GLN A 496 -0.03 5.04 20.16
CA GLN A 496 0.60 4.61 18.89
C GLN A 496 0.72 3.09 18.74
N ARG A 497 0.96 2.35 19.82
CA ARG A 497 1.11 0.88 19.75
C ARG A 497 -0.21 0.17 19.44
N GLU A 498 -1.29 0.51 20.12
CA GLU A 498 -2.61 -0.08 19.91
C GLU A 498 -3.16 0.19 18.50
N PHE A 499 -2.73 1.30 17.89
CA PHE A 499 -3.11 1.67 16.53
C PHE A 499 -2.30 0.92 15.46
N LEU A 500 -1.01 0.63 15.72
CA LEU A 500 -0.10 0.00 14.77
C LEU A 500 -0.33 -1.51 14.64
N GLU A 501 -0.63 -2.19 15.74
CA GLU A 501 -0.83 -3.65 15.77
C GLU A 501 -1.87 -4.17 14.76
N PRO A 502 -3.09 -3.58 14.63
CA PRO A 502 -4.08 -4.07 13.68
C PRO A 502 -3.62 -3.99 12.22
N ILE A 503 -2.86 -2.93 11.87
CA ILE A 503 -2.34 -2.75 10.50
C ILE A 503 -1.25 -3.79 10.21
N GLU A 504 -0.36 -4.05 11.16
CA GLU A 504 0.69 -5.05 11.02
C GLU A 504 0.11 -6.47 10.91
N HIS A 505 -0.87 -6.78 11.73
CA HIS A 505 -1.58 -8.07 11.63
C HIS A 505 -2.30 -8.26 10.30
N ALA A 506 -2.99 -7.23 9.80
CA ALA A 506 -3.66 -7.29 8.51
C ALA A 506 -2.65 -7.49 7.36
N TYR A 507 -1.50 -6.81 7.43
CA TYR A 507 -0.42 -6.97 6.47
C TYR A 507 0.15 -8.39 6.47
N ASP A 508 0.49 -8.92 7.65
CA ASP A 508 1.07 -10.26 7.80
C ASP A 508 0.08 -11.34 7.33
N TRP A 509 -1.20 -11.18 7.66
CA TRP A 509 -2.24 -12.09 7.21
C TRP A 509 -2.42 -12.05 5.68
N ALA A 510 -2.58 -10.86 5.10
CA ALA A 510 -2.75 -10.69 3.66
C ALA A 510 -1.55 -11.22 2.86
N SER A 511 -0.33 -10.99 3.37
CA SER A 511 0.89 -11.50 2.78
C SER A 511 0.95 -13.03 2.80
N LYS A 512 0.63 -13.66 3.93
CA LYS A 512 0.61 -15.13 4.06
C LYS A 512 -0.44 -15.77 3.17
N GLU A 513 -1.65 -15.20 3.13
CA GLU A 513 -2.75 -15.74 2.32
C GLU A 513 -2.42 -15.68 0.83
N LEU A 514 -1.87 -14.54 0.36
CA LEU A 514 -1.43 -14.41 -1.02
C LEU A 514 -0.25 -15.34 -1.35
N LEU A 515 0.70 -15.50 -0.42
CA LEU A 515 1.81 -16.45 -0.58
C LEU A 515 1.30 -17.89 -0.72
N THR A 516 0.37 -18.32 0.13
CA THR A 516 -0.22 -19.66 0.08
C THR A 516 -0.92 -19.90 -1.26
N LEU A 517 -1.70 -18.92 -1.73
CA LEU A 517 -2.36 -18.98 -3.03
C LEU A 517 -1.35 -19.16 -4.18
N ILE A 518 -0.28 -18.36 -4.19
CA ILE A 518 0.71 -18.36 -5.27
C ILE A 518 1.59 -19.63 -5.23
N LEU A 519 2.06 -20.03 -4.03
CA LEU A 519 3.01 -21.13 -3.89
C LEU A 519 2.32 -22.50 -3.98
N GLU A 520 1.18 -22.68 -3.31
CA GLU A 520 0.51 -23.97 -3.19
C GLU A 520 -0.51 -24.22 -4.31
N GLU A 521 -1.43 -23.28 -4.53
CA GLU A 521 -2.52 -23.51 -5.50
C GLU A 521 -2.07 -23.29 -6.93
N GLU A 522 -1.41 -22.16 -7.20
CA GLU A 522 -0.90 -21.83 -8.53
C GLU A 522 0.44 -22.52 -8.83
N GLN A 523 1.02 -23.22 -7.86
CA GLN A 523 2.24 -24.01 -8.01
C GLN A 523 3.40 -23.23 -8.64
N LEU A 524 3.66 -22.01 -8.16
CA LEU A 524 4.69 -21.12 -8.71
C LEU A 524 6.04 -21.84 -8.94
N VAL A 525 6.50 -22.61 -7.94
CA VAL A 525 7.80 -23.31 -8.03
C VAL A 525 7.83 -24.31 -9.18
N ASN A 526 6.72 -25.03 -9.40
CA ASN A 526 6.65 -26.00 -10.51
C ASN A 526 6.59 -25.30 -11.86
N ARG A 527 5.90 -24.16 -11.96
CA ARG A 527 5.91 -23.34 -13.19
C ARG A 527 7.26 -22.71 -13.47
N LEU A 528 7.96 -22.21 -12.46
CA LEU A 528 9.33 -21.71 -12.62
C LEU A 528 10.30 -22.81 -13.06
N LYS A 529 10.13 -24.05 -12.57
CA LYS A 529 10.89 -25.21 -13.08
C LYS A 529 10.57 -25.52 -14.54
N SER A 530 9.29 -25.46 -14.92
CA SER A 530 8.88 -25.62 -16.32
C SER A 530 9.53 -24.57 -17.22
N ILE A 531 9.49 -23.30 -16.84
CA ILE A 531 10.18 -22.21 -17.55
C ILE A 531 11.68 -22.48 -17.66
N LYS A 532 12.34 -22.91 -16.56
CA LYS A 532 13.76 -23.29 -16.57
C LYS A 532 14.04 -24.37 -17.62
N HIS A 533 13.25 -25.43 -17.65
CA HIS A 533 13.46 -26.54 -18.57
C HIS A 533 13.42 -26.11 -20.03
N TYR A 534 12.53 -25.20 -20.39
CA TYR A 534 12.43 -24.72 -21.78
C TYR A 534 13.40 -23.59 -22.10
N PHE A 535 13.45 -22.56 -21.28
CA PHE A 535 14.25 -21.37 -21.61
C PHE A 535 15.76 -21.54 -21.35
N PHE A 536 16.15 -22.40 -20.42
CA PHE A 536 17.56 -22.67 -20.15
C PHE A 536 18.06 -23.95 -20.86
N LEU A 537 17.20 -24.56 -21.65
CA LEU A 537 17.52 -25.79 -22.42
C LEU A 537 18.12 -26.89 -21.52
N ASP A 538 17.59 -27.05 -20.31
CA ASP A 538 18.04 -28.02 -19.33
C ASP A 538 17.77 -29.47 -19.81
N HIS A 539 16.63 -29.70 -20.45
CA HIS A 539 16.32 -30.97 -21.11
C HIS A 539 16.89 -31.00 -22.54
N GLY A 540 18.08 -31.58 -22.69
CA GLY A 540 18.78 -31.66 -23.99
C GLY A 540 18.06 -32.44 -25.06
N ASP A 541 17.26 -33.46 -24.71
CA ASP A 541 16.44 -34.24 -25.63
C ASP A 541 15.35 -33.41 -26.31
N PHE A 542 14.66 -32.51 -25.57
CA PHE A 542 13.71 -31.58 -26.15
C PHE A 542 14.36 -30.71 -27.23
N PHE A 543 15.53 -30.12 -26.94
CA PHE A 543 16.25 -29.30 -27.91
C PHE A 543 16.63 -30.08 -29.15
N VAL A 544 17.13 -31.32 -29.00
CA VAL A 544 17.55 -32.16 -30.14
C VAL A 544 16.34 -32.51 -31.01
N HIS A 545 15.24 -32.98 -30.43
CA HIS A 545 14.01 -33.31 -31.18
C HIS A 545 13.43 -32.10 -31.90
N PHE A 546 13.39 -30.95 -31.24
CA PHE A 546 12.90 -29.71 -31.85
C PHE A 546 13.78 -29.29 -33.02
N MET A 547 15.11 -29.29 -32.85
CA MET A 547 16.03 -28.92 -33.93
C MET A 547 16.01 -29.89 -35.11
N ASP A 548 15.85 -31.19 -34.87
CA ASP A 548 15.73 -32.16 -35.92
C ASP A 548 14.50 -31.95 -36.82
N SER A 549 13.40 -31.51 -36.18
CA SER A 549 12.13 -31.28 -36.86
C SER A 549 12.04 -29.90 -37.51
N ALA A 550 12.56 -28.85 -36.83
CA ALA A 550 12.33 -27.46 -37.18
C ALA A 550 13.47 -26.80 -37.96
N GLN A 551 14.63 -27.49 -38.13
CA GLN A 551 15.82 -26.91 -38.79
C GLN A 551 15.50 -26.34 -40.15
N GLU A 552 14.78 -27.11 -41.02
CA GLU A 552 14.44 -26.68 -42.38
C GLU A 552 13.58 -25.40 -42.42
N GLU A 553 12.68 -25.22 -41.45
CA GLU A 553 11.84 -24.04 -41.36
C GLU A 553 12.62 -22.86 -40.79
N LEU A 554 13.46 -23.06 -39.78
CA LEU A 554 14.28 -22.00 -39.13
C LEU A 554 15.40 -21.48 -40.05
N GLU A 555 15.87 -22.27 -41.05
CA GLU A 555 16.86 -21.82 -42.03
C GLU A 555 16.27 -20.90 -43.11
N LYS A 556 14.92 -20.83 -43.22
CA LYS A 556 14.25 -19.93 -44.17
C LYS A 556 14.35 -18.47 -43.74
N HIS A 557 14.07 -17.58 -44.70
CA HIS A 557 13.95 -16.17 -44.41
C HIS A 557 12.75 -15.87 -43.49
N VAL A 558 12.88 -14.94 -42.57
CA VAL A 558 11.85 -14.56 -41.58
C VAL A 558 10.45 -14.37 -42.19
N SER A 559 10.37 -13.72 -43.37
CA SER A 559 9.07 -13.46 -44.03
C SER A 559 8.38 -14.71 -44.59
N VAL A 560 9.07 -15.83 -44.69
CA VAL A 560 8.58 -17.07 -45.29
C VAL A 560 8.29 -18.14 -44.25
N VAL A 561 8.76 -17.95 -43.02
CA VAL A 561 8.58 -18.92 -41.94
C VAL A 561 7.11 -18.92 -41.47
N SER A 562 6.51 -20.11 -41.42
CA SER A 562 5.14 -20.29 -40.90
C SER A 562 5.19 -20.58 -39.41
N ILE A 563 4.60 -19.65 -38.61
CA ILE A 563 4.49 -19.81 -37.15
C ILE A 563 3.64 -21.04 -36.79
N GLU A 564 2.52 -21.28 -37.48
CA GLU A 564 1.63 -22.42 -37.24
C GLU A 564 2.34 -23.75 -37.42
N LYS A 565 3.21 -23.85 -38.44
CA LYS A 565 4.01 -25.02 -38.66
C LYS A 565 5.06 -25.22 -37.57
N LEU A 566 5.72 -24.13 -37.11
CA LEU A 566 6.66 -24.21 -36.00
C LEU A 566 5.97 -24.61 -34.68
N GLU A 567 4.78 -24.11 -34.40
CA GLU A 567 3.99 -24.51 -33.22
C GLU A 567 3.64 -26.01 -33.30
N SER A 568 3.25 -26.51 -34.46
CA SER A 568 2.95 -27.95 -34.62
C SER A 568 4.20 -28.85 -34.44
N LEU A 569 5.37 -28.38 -34.88
CA LEU A 569 6.64 -29.06 -34.67
C LEU A 569 7.11 -28.99 -33.22
N LEU A 570 6.84 -27.85 -32.53
CA LEU A 570 7.08 -27.69 -31.10
C LEU A 570 6.24 -28.70 -30.30
N ASP A 571 4.93 -28.78 -30.58
CA ASP A 571 4.03 -29.72 -29.92
C ASP A 571 4.47 -31.17 -30.15
N LEU A 572 4.87 -31.52 -31.35
CA LEU A 572 5.43 -32.83 -31.64
C LEU A 572 6.67 -33.12 -30.79
N SER A 573 7.61 -32.17 -30.70
CA SER A 573 8.84 -32.33 -29.93
C SER A 573 8.59 -32.45 -28.44
N LEU A 574 7.63 -31.70 -27.90
CA LEU A 574 7.20 -31.76 -26.48
C LEU A 574 6.61 -33.15 -26.15
N ARG A 575 5.81 -33.72 -27.04
CA ARG A 575 5.20 -35.06 -26.84
C ARG A 575 6.20 -36.21 -26.96
N THR A 576 7.24 -36.06 -27.78
CA THR A 576 8.23 -37.11 -28.01
C THR A 576 9.39 -37.08 -27.02
N SER A 577 9.61 -35.98 -26.33
CA SER A 577 10.70 -35.80 -25.36
C SER A 577 10.30 -36.11 -23.91
N SER A 578 11.26 -36.16 -23.01
CA SER A 578 11.04 -36.33 -21.55
C SER A 578 10.15 -35.25 -20.94
N THR A 579 10.04 -34.10 -21.58
CA THR A 579 9.19 -32.96 -21.15
C THR A 579 7.69 -33.28 -21.28
N ASN A 580 7.29 -34.41 -21.87
CA ASN A 580 5.88 -34.81 -21.93
C ASN A 580 5.22 -34.98 -20.56
N SER A 581 6.01 -35.22 -19.50
CA SER A 581 5.53 -35.34 -18.12
C SER A 581 5.25 -33.98 -17.46
N ASP A 582 5.61 -32.85 -18.06
CA ASP A 582 5.36 -31.55 -17.55
C ASP A 582 3.87 -31.16 -17.69
N PRO A 583 3.15 -30.83 -16.59
CA PRO A 583 1.75 -30.45 -16.65
C PRO A 583 1.52 -29.08 -17.33
N PHE A 584 2.56 -28.24 -17.47
CA PHE A 584 2.47 -26.87 -18.01
C PHE A 584 2.99 -26.74 -19.44
N LYS A 585 3.25 -27.84 -20.13
CA LYS A 585 3.77 -27.87 -21.53
C LYS A 585 2.89 -27.10 -22.51
N ASP A 586 1.56 -27.14 -22.32
CA ASP A 586 0.59 -26.50 -23.23
C ASP A 586 0.59 -24.96 -23.14
N ASP A 587 1.25 -24.40 -22.13
CA ASP A 587 1.39 -22.95 -21.96
C ASP A 587 2.57 -22.39 -22.78
N LEU A 588 3.41 -23.26 -23.42
CA LEU A 588 4.53 -22.88 -24.27
C LEU A 588 4.06 -22.59 -25.69
N SER A 589 4.52 -21.50 -26.30
CA SER A 589 4.23 -21.12 -27.70
C SER A 589 5.48 -20.58 -28.40
N CYS A 590 5.43 -20.48 -29.73
CA CYS A 590 6.50 -19.94 -30.56
C CYS A 590 6.17 -18.54 -31.03
N GLU A 591 7.15 -17.65 -31.00
CA GLU A 591 7.08 -16.32 -31.59
C GLU A 591 8.27 -16.07 -32.52
N ILE A 592 8.10 -15.19 -33.51
CA ILE A 592 9.18 -14.75 -34.41
C ILE A 592 9.22 -13.23 -34.30
N HIS A 593 10.37 -12.71 -33.85
CA HIS A 593 10.58 -11.27 -33.77
C HIS A 593 11.07 -10.72 -35.11
N THR A 594 10.86 -9.43 -35.33
CA THR A 594 11.35 -8.70 -36.51
C THR A 594 12.79 -8.25 -36.38
N TYR A 595 13.39 -8.42 -35.19
CA TYR A 595 14.74 -7.96 -34.83
C TYR A 595 15.59 -9.10 -34.26
N THR A 596 16.90 -9.00 -34.47
CA THR A 596 17.87 -9.97 -33.94
C THR A 596 18.17 -9.71 -32.46
N LEU A 597 18.77 -10.70 -31.77
CA LEU A 597 19.26 -10.55 -30.40
C LEU A 597 20.22 -9.35 -30.25
N MET A 598 21.09 -9.16 -31.24
CA MET A 598 22.04 -8.04 -31.23
C MET A 598 21.37 -6.69 -31.27
N GLU A 599 20.38 -6.53 -32.16
CA GLU A 599 19.63 -5.28 -32.26
C GLU A 599 18.85 -4.97 -30.97
N GLN A 600 18.27 -5.99 -30.37
CA GLN A 600 17.55 -5.87 -29.09
C GLN A 600 18.48 -5.40 -27.96
N LEU A 601 19.66 -6.01 -27.83
CA LEU A 601 20.64 -5.64 -26.82
C LEU A 601 21.21 -4.22 -27.05
N TYR A 602 21.47 -3.86 -28.33
CA TYR A 602 21.89 -2.51 -28.68
C TYR A 602 20.87 -1.45 -28.28
N ALA A 603 19.59 -1.71 -28.52
CA ALA A 603 18.51 -0.82 -28.09
C ALA A 603 18.51 -0.66 -26.56
N MET A 604 18.70 -1.75 -25.82
CA MET A 604 18.78 -1.72 -24.35
C MET A 604 20.00 -0.95 -23.84
N TYR A 605 21.18 -1.14 -24.42
CA TYR A 605 22.39 -0.44 -24.03
C TYR A 605 22.27 1.08 -24.28
N ASN A 606 21.64 1.50 -25.37
CA ASN A 606 21.47 2.90 -25.70
C ASN A 606 20.46 3.61 -24.79
N ILE A 607 19.43 2.89 -24.28
CA ILE A 607 18.47 3.40 -23.30
C ILE A 607 19.13 3.56 -21.93
N SER A 608 20.02 2.65 -21.55
CA SER A 608 20.67 2.65 -20.22
C SER A 608 21.82 3.66 -20.12
N GLY A 609 22.42 4.07 -21.25
CA GLY A 609 23.51 5.04 -21.30
C GLY A 609 22.99 6.43 -21.68
N ASN A 610 22.73 7.29 -20.68
CA ASN A 610 22.58 8.71 -20.90
C ASN A 610 23.85 9.26 -21.58
N GLN A 611 23.73 9.83 -22.79
CA GLN A 611 24.74 10.51 -23.59
C GLN A 611 25.67 9.60 -24.42
N GLY A 612 25.15 9.10 -25.51
CA GLY A 612 25.96 8.71 -26.69
C GLY A 612 25.32 9.35 -27.93
N SER A 613 26.09 10.16 -28.63
CA SER A 613 25.67 10.89 -29.83
C SER A 613 24.85 10.01 -30.79
N SER A 614 23.72 10.57 -31.20
CA SER A 614 22.72 9.97 -32.10
C SER A 614 23.25 9.71 -33.54
N GLU A 615 24.55 9.87 -33.78
CA GLU A 615 25.17 9.74 -35.11
C GLU A 615 25.57 8.28 -35.46
N ASP A 616 25.76 7.39 -34.49
CA ASP A 616 26.21 6.00 -34.73
C ASP A 616 25.08 4.99 -35.05
N ILE A 617 23.80 5.43 -35.04
CA ILE A 617 22.65 4.53 -35.20
C ILE A 617 22.20 4.38 -36.67
N GLN A 618 22.60 5.26 -37.58
CA GLN A 618 22.09 5.27 -38.94
C GLN A 618 22.65 4.24 -39.92
N PRO A 619 23.83 3.59 -39.76
CA PRO A 619 24.27 2.61 -40.74
C PRO A 619 23.66 1.20 -40.61
N ILE A 620 23.03 0.84 -39.49
CA ILE A 620 22.56 -0.52 -39.22
C ILE A 620 21.10 -0.74 -39.64
N LEU A 621 20.27 0.30 -39.64
CA LEU A 621 18.85 0.22 -40.02
C LEU A 621 18.59 0.40 -41.54
N GLY A 622 19.57 0.69 -42.33
CA GLY A 622 19.41 1.12 -43.72
C GLY A 622 19.60 0.07 -44.82
N MET A 623 20.04 -1.15 -44.50
CA MET A 623 20.09 -2.25 -45.47
C MET A 623 19.05 -3.32 -45.13
N PRO A 624 18.34 -3.89 -46.13
CA PRO A 624 17.48 -5.05 -45.88
C PRO A 624 18.39 -6.23 -45.53
N GLN A 625 18.71 -6.40 -44.24
CA GLN A 625 19.43 -7.58 -43.80
C GLN A 625 18.50 -8.75 -43.91
N VAL A 626 18.95 -9.78 -44.61
CA VAL A 626 18.23 -11.05 -44.83
C VAL A 626 18.43 -11.91 -43.61
N PHE A 627 17.53 -11.71 -42.60
CA PHE A 627 17.59 -12.53 -41.38
C PHE A 627 17.02 -13.90 -41.61
N LYS A 628 17.70 -14.90 -41.06
CA LYS A 628 17.17 -16.28 -40.96
C LYS A 628 16.19 -16.39 -39.80
N GLY A 629 15.19 -17.25 -39.91
CA GLY A 629 14.25 -17.51 -38.82
C GLY A 629 14.93 -17.93 -37.51
N LEU A 630 16.09 -18.61 -37.60
CA LEU A 630 16.90 -18.99 -36.44
C LEU A 630 17.34 -17.83 -35.56
N GLU A 631 17.68 -16.68 -36.17
CA GLU A 631 18.17 -15.49 -35.43
C GLU A 631 17.04 -14.72 -34.72
N THR A 632 15.81 -14.90 -35.19
CA THR A 632 14.63 -14.16 -34.72
C THR A 632 13.64 -15.02 -33.93
N PHE A 633 13.88 -16.33 -33.87
CA PHE A 633 13.04 -17.26 -33.13
C PHE A 633 13.08 -17.06 -31.62
N VAL A 634 11.91 -17.09 -31.00
CA VAL A 634 11.73 -16.91 -29.56
C VAL A 634 10.65 -17.86 -29.04
N LEU A 635 10.83 -18.37 -27.86
CA LEU A 635 9.76 -19.02 -27.10
C LEU A 635 8.97 -18.00 -26.30
N ASP A 636 7.67 -18.13 -26.28
CA ASP A 636 6.78 -17.40 -25.39
C ASP A 636 6.06 -18.36 -24.45
N TYR A 637 5.73 -17.89 -23.26
CA TYR A 637 5.10 -18.68 -22.21
C TYR A 637 3.86 -17.97 -21.65
N LYS A 638 2.70 -18.62 -21.76
CA LYS A 638 1.43 -18.05 -21.29
C LYS A 638 1.30 -18.24 -19.79
N VAL A 639 1.32 -17.13 -19.07
CA VAL A 639 1.17 -17.10 -17.62
C VAL A 639 -0.26 -16.69 -17.27
N ARG A 640 -0.89 -17.40 -16.32
CA ARG A 640 -2.23 -17.08 -15.83
C ARG A 640 -2.14 -16.10 -14.65
N TRP A 641 -3.15 -15.28 -14.47
CA TRP A 641 -3.33 -14.50 -13.28
C TRP A 641 -3.53 -15.41 -12.06
N PRO A 642 -2.92 -15.18 -10.88
CA PRO A 642 -2.11 -14.00 -10.47
C PRO A 642 -0.59 -14.16 -10.70
N LEU A 643 -0.10 -15.24 -11.27
CA LEU A 643 1.34 -15.48 -11.48
C LEU A 643 2.01 -14.45 -12.38
N THR A 644 1.24 -13.75 -13.22
CA THR A 644 1.73 -12.64 -14.07
C THR A 644 2.35 -11.50 -13.26
N LEU A 645 2.05 -11.40 -11.97
CA LEU A 645 2.70 -10.44 -11.07
C LEU A 645 4.18 -10.76 -10.87
N ILE A 646 4.53 -12.05 -10.71
CA ILE A 646 5.91 -12.49 -10.47
C ILE A 646 6.62 -12.73 -11.80
N ILE A 647 5.98 -13.48 -12.69
CA ILE A 647 6.47 -13.76 -14.03
C ILE A 647 5.91 -12.71 -14.98
N SER A 648 6.38 -11.49 -14.79
CA SER A 648 5.96 -10.34 -15.59
C SER A 648 6.50 -10.42 -17.02
N ARG A 649 5.97 -9.61 -17.96
CA ARG A 649 6.49 -9.53 -19.32
C ARG A 649 7.97 -9.12 -19.34
N LYS A 650 8.39 -8.24 -18.43
CA LYS A 650 9.81 -7.87 -18.28
C LYS A 650 10.67 -9.08 -17.86
N ALA A 651 10.19 -9.88 -16.92
CA ALA A 651 10.88 -11.10 -16.52
C ALA A 651 10.94 -12.10 -17.66
N LEU A 652 9.81 -12.28 -18.37
CA LEU A 652 9.75 -13.19 -19.53
C LEU A 652 10.70 -12.74 -20.65
N THR A 653 10.79 -11.43 -20.93
CA THR A 653 11.76 -10.89 -21.89
C THR A 653 13.21 -11.22 -21.49
N LYS A 654 13.55 -11.16 -20.20
CA LYS A 654 14.87 -11.58 -19.70
C LYS A 654 15.13 -13.07 -19.93
N TYR A 655 14.13 -13.93 -19.70
CA TYR A 655 14.20 -15.36 -20.06
C TYR A 655 14.38 -15.56 -21.57
N GLN A 656 13.67 -14.82 -22.38
CA GLN A 656 13.78 -14.87 -23.84
C GLN A 656 15.18 -14.46 -24.34
N LEU A 657 15.80 -13.45 -23.74
CA LEU A 657 17.19 -13.07 -24.08
C LEU A 657 18.19 -14.19 -23.78
N LEU A 658 18.07 -14.82 -22.58
CA LEU A 658 18.90 -15.97 -22.22
C LEU A 658 18.66 -17.16 -23.16
N PHE A 659 17.40 -17.46 -23.47
CA PHE A 659 17.04 -18.53 -24.40
C PHE A 659 17.64 -18.32 -25.77
N ARG A 660 17.45 -17.14 -26.40
CA ARG A 660 17.97 -16.83 -27.73
C ARG A 660 19.48 -17.04 -27.80
N HIS A 661 20.20 -16.57 -26.78
CA HIS A 661 21.65 -16.72 -26.70
C HIS A 661 22.07 -18.18 -26.58
N LEU A 662 21.48 -18.93 -25.65
CA LEU A 662 21.75 -20.35 -25.46
C LEU A 662 21.38 -21.20 -26.69
N PHE A 663 20.21 -20.93 -27.26
CA PHE A 663 19.71 -21.61 -28.43
C PHE A 663 20.67 -21.48 -29.63
N PHE A 664 21.16 -20.22 -29.85
CA PHE A 664 22.13 -19.95 -30.90
C PHE A 664 23.48 -20.66 -30.64
N CYS A 665 24.00 -20.63 -29.43
CA CYS A 665 25.23 -21.35 -29.07
C CYS A 665 25.10 -22.88 -29.26
N LYS A 666 23.99 -23.45 -28.82
CA LYS A 666 23.69 -24.88 -28.99
C LYS A 666 23.53 -25.27 -30.47
N TYR A 667 22.91 -24.42 -31.28
CA TYR A 667 22.81 -24.61 -32.71
C TYR A 667 24.19 -24.66 -33.37
N VAL A 668 25.09 -23.70 -33.03
CA VAL A 668 26.46 -23.69 -33.56
C VAL A 668 27.25 -24.92 -33.12
N GLU A 669 27.12 -25.33 -31.85
CA GLU A 669 27.69 -26.60 -31.36
C GLU A 669 27.27 -27.79 -32.20
N ARG A 670 25.96 -27.87 -32.53
CA ARG A 670 25.41 -28.93 -33.36
C ARG A 670 25.94 -28.88 -34.78
N GLN A 671 25.98 -27.70 -35.42
CA GLN A 671 26.52 -27.54 -36.78
C GLN A 671 27.99 -27.94 -36.85
N LEU A 672 28.82 -27.54 -35.89
CA LEU A 672 30.20 -28.00 -35.80
C LEU A 672 30.33 -29.53 -35.59
N SER A 673 29.38 -30.15 -34.90
CA SER A 673 29.33 -31.62 -34.75
C SER A 673 28.90 -32.30 -36.03
N ASN A 674 27.94 -31.76 -36.76
CA ASN A 674 27.46 -32.30 -38.05
C ASN A 674 28.56 -32.28 -39.13
N THR A 675 29.43 -31.25 -39.15
CA THR A 675 30.56 -31.17 -40.08
C THR A 675 31.52 -32.34 -39.90
N TRP A 676 31.62 -32.95 -38.72
CA TRP A 676 32.42 -34.16 -38.50
C TRP A 676 31.84 -35.38 -39.28
N ILE A 677 30.52 -35.52 -39.25
CA ILE A 677 29.82 -36.62 -39.97
C ILE A 677 30.04 -36.47 -41.46
N LEU A 678 30.00 -35.22 -41.98
CA LEU A 678 30.28 -34.91 -43.36
C LEU A 678 31.73 -35.28 -43.75
N HIS A 679 32.70 -34.97 -42.91
CA HIS A 679 34.11 -35.28 -43.11
C HIS A 679 34.37 -36.79 -43.06
N GLN A 680 33.76 -37.56 -42.19
CA GLN A 680 33.89 -39.00 -42.10
C GLN A 680 33.27 -39.76 -43.30
N SER A 681 32.21 -39.19 -43.88
CA SER A 681 31.50 -39.79 -44.97
C SER A 681 32.32 -39.82 -46.34
N THR A 682 33.45 -39.10 -46.39
CA THR A 682 34.38 -39.12 -47.52
C THR A 682 35.26 -40.36 -47.47
N LYS A 683 35.17 -41.20 -48.46
CA LYS A 683 35.84 -42.50 -48.51
C LYS A 683 37.33 -42.49 -49.00
N ASP A 684 37.80 -41.35 -49.53
CA ASP A 684 39.14 -41.20 -50.06
C ASP A 684 40.22 -40.89 -48.99
N LEU A 685 41.17 -41.85 -48.85
CA LEU A 685 42.29 -41.71 -47.88
C LEU A 685 43.17 -40.48 -48.16
N SER A 686 43.26 -40.09 -49.42
CA SER A 686 44.06 -38.92 -49.85
C SER A 686 43.44 -37.60 -49.45
N LEU A 687 42.09 -37.53 -49.29
CA LEU A 687 41.35 -36.38 -48.80
C LEU A 687 41.48 -36.24 -47.32
N HIS A 688 41.56 -37.35 -46.56
CA HIS A 688 41.77 -37.32 -45.12
C HIS A 688 43.02 -36.56 -44.69
N LYS A 689 44.13 -36.68 -45.39
CA LYS A 689 45.35 -35.89 -45.15
C LYS A 689 45.16 -34.40 -45.37
N SER A 690 44.36 -34.04 -46.39
CA SER A 690 44.06 -32.62 -46.69
C SER A 690 43.08 -31.99 -45.70
N PHE A 691 42.23 -32.81 -45.06
CA PHE A 691 41.27 -32.36 -44.05
C PHE A 691 41.81 -32.35 -42.61
N SER A 692 43.07 -32.83 -42.36
CA SER A 692 43.60 -32.92 -41.00
C SER A 692 43.68 -31.58 -40.28
N THR A 693 44.07 -30.53 -40.98
CA THR A 693 44.10 -29.16 -40.42
C THR A 693 42.70 -28.62 -40.10
N SER A 694 41.72 -28.92 -40.96
CA SER A 694 40.33 -28.55 -40.70
C SER A 694 39.72 -29.30 -39.51
N TYR A 695 40.11 -30.56 -39.28
CA TYR A 695 39.70 -31.31 -38.09
C TYR A 695 40.21 -30.69 -36.82
N CYS A 696 41.50 -30.29 -36.77
CA CYS A 696 42.09 -29.64 -35.65
C CYS A 696 41.40 -28.29 -35.34
N LEU A 697 41.16 -27.48 -36.39
CA LEU A 697 40.48 -26.19 -36.22
C LEU A 697 39.03 -26.36 -35.73
N ARG A 698 38.28 -27.29 -36.37
CA ARG A 698 36.93 -27.62 -35.92
C ARG A 698 36.92 -28.05 -34.45
N GLN A 699 37.86 -28.91 -34.02
CA GLN A 699 37.93 -29.37 -32.65
C GLN A 699 38.21 -28.24 -31.67
N ARG A 700 39.07 -27.28 -32.03
CA ARG A 700 39.34 -26.09 -31.21
C ARG A 700 38.13 -25.19 -31.12
N MET A 701 37.41 -24.95 -32.23
CA MET A 701 36.16 -24.19 -32.21
C MET A 701 35.09 -24.87 -31.36
N LEU A 702 34.92 -26.21 -31.54
CA LEU A 702 33.98 -26.98 -30.75
C LEU A 702 34.34 -27.01 -29.26
N HIS A 703 35.62 -27.07 -28.92
CA HIS A 703 36.09 -26.97 -27.54
C HIS A 703 35.72 -25.60 -26.91
N PHE A 704 35.91 -24.53 -27.66
CA PHE A 704 35.50 -23.20 -27.19
C PHE A 704 33.99 -23.13 -26.92
N VAL A 705 33.16 -23.49 -27.90
CA VAL A 705 31.70 -23.39 -27.79
C VAL A 705 31.18 -24.32 -26.69
N LYS A 706 31.69 -25.56 -26.59
CA LYS A 706 31.26 -26.48 -25.53
C LYS A 706 31.63 -25.99 -24.13
N ASN A 707 32.82 -25.46 -23.91
CA ASN A 707 33.21 -24.95 -22.60
C ASN A 707 32.44 -23.67 -22.25
N TYR A 708 32.15 -22.83 -23.19
CA TYR A 708 31.33 -21.64 -22.98
C TYR A 708 29.87 -22.02 -22.62
N VAL A 709 29.25 -22.93 -23.36
CA VAL A 709 27.91 -23.43 -23.06
C VAL A 709 27.88 -24.12 -21.70
N TYR A 710 28.90 -24.94 -21.37
CA TYR A 710 29.01 -25.56 -20.05
C TYR A 710 29.10 -24.51 -18.93
N TYR A 711 29.92 -23.49 -19.10
CA TYR A 711 30.05 -22.39 -18.14
C TYR A 711 28.69 -21.73 -17.89
N ILE A 712 27.97 -21.36 -18.95
CA ILE A 712 26.64 -20.73 -18.80
C ILE A 712 25.66 -21.67 -18.09
N THR A 713 25.53 -22.91 -18.57
CA THR A 713 24.48 -23.81 -18.12
C THR A 713 24.73 -24.33 -16.69
N VAL A 714 25.96 -24.73 -16.38
CA VAL A 714 26.29 -25.41 -15.12
C VAL A 714 26.81 -24.43 -14.06
N GLU A 715 27.74 -23.56 -14.41
CA GLU A 715 28.38 -22.70 -13.43
C GLU A 715 27.56 -21.43 -13.13
N VAL A 716 26.84 -20.91 -14.11
CA VAL A 716 26.02 -19.70 -13.95
C VAL A 716 24.57 -20.06 -13.63
N LEU A 717 23.88 -20.65 -14.58
CA LEU A 717 22.42 -20.81 -14.46
C LEU A 717 22.00 -21.79 -13.35
N GLU A 718 22.70 -22.93 -13.22
CA GLU A 718 22.34 -23.95 -12.23
C GLU A 718 22.69 -23.49 -10.81
N ASP A 719 23.85 -22.88 -10.60
CA ASP A 719 24.25 -22.34 -9.29
C ASP A 719 23.31 -21.22 -8.82
N LYS A 720 23.01 -20.27 -9.71
CA LYS A 720 22.06 -19.18 -9.40
C LYS A 720 20.64 -19.70 -9.15
N TRP A 721 20.22 -20.70 -9.91
CA TRP A 721 18.92 -21.34 -9.72
C TRP A 721 18.79 -21.99 -8.35
N HIS A 722 19.82 -22.70 -7.91
CA HIS A 722 19.82 -23.32 -6.58
C HIS A 722 19.75 -22.27 -5.47
N ARG A 723 20.55 -21.20 -5.57
CA ARG A 723 20.51 -20.08 -4.62
C ARG A 723 19.15 -19.39 -4.61
N PHE A 724 18.56 -19.20 -5.76
CA PHE A 724 17.22 -18.65 -5.90
C PHE A 724 16.16 -19.51 -5.21
N LEU A 725 16.19 -20.84 -5.42
CA LEU A 725 15.27 -21.76 -4.74
C LEU A 725 15.45 -21.79 -3.21
N GLU A 726 16.67 -21.67 -2.73
CA GLU A 726 16.93 -21.56 -1.28
C GLU A 726 16.42 -20.24 -0.71
N SER A 727 16.54 -19.16 -1.45
CA SER A 727 15.99 -17.86 -1.07
C SER A 727 14.47 -17.90 -1.02
N LEU A 728 13.81 -18.51 -2.00
CA LEU A 728 12.35 -18.64 -2.04
C LEU A 728 11.77 -19.36 -0.80
N LYS A 729 12.52 -20.30 -0.21
CA LYS A 729 12.08 -20.98 1.03
C LYS A 729 12.07 -20.09 2.26
N LYS A 730 12.79 -18.97 2.24
CA LYS A 730 12.96 -18.04 3.38
C LYS A 730 12.10 -16.79 3.26
N VAL A 731 11.46 -16.59 2.13
CA VAL A 731 10.68 -15.39 1.83
C VAL A 731 9.34 -15.41 2.55
N ASN A 732 8.96 -14.27 3.09
CA ASN A 732 7.69 -14.07 3.82
C ASN A 732 6.69 -13.18 3.06
N THR A 733 7.12 -12.47 2.02
CA THR A 733 6.28 -11.53 1.28
C THR A 733 6.37 -11.73 -0.24
N VAL A 734 5.32 -11.40 -0.97
CA VAL A 734 5.31 -11.52 -2.44
C VAL A 734 6.29 -10.54 -3.09
N ASP A 735 6.47 -9.35 -2.52
CA ASP A 735 7.43 -8.36 -3.02
C ASP A 735 8.88 -8.85 -2.90
N GLU A 736 9.20 -9.61 -1.85
CA GLU A 736 10.49 -10.28 -1.75
C GLU A 736 10.67 -11.35 -2.83
N ILE A 737 9.61 -12.10 -3.18
CA ILE A 737 9.67 -13.05 -4.32
C ILE A 737 9.96 -12.30 -5.61
N MET A 738 9.22 -11.22 -5.90
CA MET A 738 9.41 -10.42 -7.11
C MET A 738 10.83 -9.84 -7.19
N SER A 739 11.33 -9.30 -6.09
CA SER A 739 12.68 -8.72 -6.03
C SER A 739 13.76 -9.80 -6.19
N THR A 740 13.66 -10.92 -5.48
CA THR A 740 14.63 -12.03 -5.59
C THR A 740 14.63 -12.66 -6.97
N HIS A 741 13.45 -12.79 -7.62
CA HIS A 741 13.33 -13.27 -8.98
C HIS A 741 13.96 -12.31 -9.99
N THR A 742 13.76 -11.00 -9.81
CA THR A 742 14.36 -9.97 -10.67
C THR A 742 15.89 -9.96 -10.52
N VAL A 743 16.41 -10.00 -9.29
CA VAL A 743 17.84 -10.06 -8.99
C VAL A 743 18.46 -11.33 -9.60
N PHE A 744 17.80 -12.49 -9.44
CA PHE A 744 18.24 -13.74 -10.06
C PHE A 744 18.42 -13.61 -11.58
N LEU A 745 17.44 -13.03 -12.29
CA LEU A 745 17.52 -12.86 -13.74
C LEU A 745 18.58 -11.84 -14.14
N ASP A 746 18.74 -10.75 -13.40
CA ASP A 746 19.75 -9.73 -13.68
C ASP A 746 21.18 -10.28 -13.46
N GLU A 747 21.39 -11.08 -12.42
CA GLU A 747 22.67 -11.77 -12.20
C GLU A 747 22.94 -12.78 -13.32
N CYS A 748 21.94 -13.56 -13.76
CA CYS A 748 22.09 -14.49 -14.88
C CYS A 748 22.46 -13.75 -16.18
N LEU A 749 21.81 -12.65 -16.50
CA LEU A 749 22.12 -11.85 -17.69
C LEU A 749 23.54 -11.27 -17.64
N LYS A 750 23.94 -10.79 -16.47
CA LYS A 750 25.28 -10.22 -16.25
C LYS A 750 26.38 -11.29 -16.41
N GLU A 751 26.24 -12.43 -15.74
CA GLU A 751 27.24 -13.48 -15.76
C GLU A 751 27.27 -14.27 -17.08
N CYS A 752 26.18 -14.30 -17.85
CA CYS A 752 26.15 -14.78 -19.25
C CYS A 752 26.76 -13.79 -20.25
N LEU A 753 27.37 -12.69 -19.79
CA LEU A 753 28.02 -11.65 -20.58
C LEU A 753 27.08 -10.83 -21.48
N LEU A 754 25.75 -10.93 -21.27
CA LEU A 754 24.76 -10.21 -22.08
C LEU A 754 24.63 -8.73 -21.68
N MET A 755 25.14 -8.34 -20.53
CA MET A 755 25.09 -6.95 -20.06
C MET A 755 26.37 -6.14 -20.40
N ASP A 756 27.46 -6.82 -20.79
CA ASP A 756 28.72 -6.19 -21.19
C ASP A 756 28.80 -6.10 -22.73
N ARG A 757 28.67 -4.88 -23.25
CA ARG A 757 28.67 -4.62 -24.70
C ARG A 757 29.93 -5.13 -25.38
N GLU A 758 31.13 -4.82 -24.82
CA GLU A 758 32.41 -5.17 -25.48
C GLU A 758 32.59 -6.69 -25.51
N LEU A 759 32.40 -7.36 -24.40
CA LEU A 759 32.56 -8.81 -24.31
C LEU A 759 31.55 -9.57 -25.16
N PHE A 760 30.30 -9.12 -25.15
CA PHE A 760 29.25 -9.76 -25.95
C PHE A 760 29.50 -9.63 -27.46
N MET A 761 29.97 -8.45 -27.91
CA MET A 761 30.32 -8.24 -29.32
C MET A 761 31.43 -9.20 -29.78
N ILE A 762 32.50 -9.32 -29.00
CA ILE A 762 33.62 -10.20 -29.34
C ILE A 762 33.15 -11.66 -29.33
N LEU A 763 32.39 -12.06 -28.32
CA LEU A 763 31.82 -13.39 -28.20
C LEU A 763 30.92 -13.75 -29.38
N ASN A 764 29.96 -12.89 -29.72
CA ASN A 764 29.07 -13.11 -30.84
C ASN A 764 29.85 -13.23 -32.17
N ASN A 765 30.89 -12.40 -32.39
CA ASN A 765 31.75 -12.51 -33.54
C ASN A 765 32.44 -13.86 -33.62
N ILE A 766 32.92 -14.44 -32.50
CA ILE A 766 33.52 -15.77 -32.48
C ILE A 766 32.48 -16.85 -32.84
N ILE A 767 31.25 -16.76 -32.28
CA ILE A 767 30.20 -17.77 -32.51
C ILE A 767 29.73 -17.72 -33.96
N VAL A 768 29.50 -16.53 -34.53
CA VAL A 768 29.16 -16.35 -35.95
C VAL A 768 30.29 -16.82 -36.85
N PHE A 769 31.55 -16.59 -36.47
CA PHE A 769 32.72 -17.07 -37.22
C PHE A 769 32.77 -18.59 -37.24
N CYS A 770 32.45 -19.27 -36.13
CA CYS A 770 32.32 -20.72 -36.05
C CYS A 770 31.18 -21.23 -36.94
N LEU A 771 30.06 -20.55 -37.03
CA LEU A 771 28.96 -20.90 -37.94
C LEU A 771 29.38 -20.76 -39.39
N ASN A 772 29.98 -19.64 -39.78
CA ASN A 772 30.47 -19.42 -41.13
C ASN A 772 31.51 -20.47 -41.57
N PHE A 773 32.36 -20.92 -40.63
CA PHE A 773 33.28 -22.02 -40.88
C PHE A 773 32.53 -23.33 -41.16
N SER A 774 31.50 -23.67 -40.39
CA SER A 774 30.69 -24.90 -40.63
C SER A 774 29.97 -24.87 -41.98
N GLU A 775 29.35 -23.74 -42.34
CA GLU A 775 28.69 -23.54 -43.65
C GLU A 775 29.69 -23.62 -44.80
N MET A 776 30.88 -23.03 -44.66
CA MET A 776 31.95 -23.10 -45.66
C MET A 776 32.38 -24.57 -45.92
N ILE A 777 32.58 -25.35 -44.85
CA ILE A 777 32.94 -26.76 -44.99
C ILE A 777 31.81 -27.55 -45.67
N GLU A 778 30.57 -27.33 -45.27
CA GLU A 778 29.43 -28.01 -45.88
C GLU A 778 29.33 -27.74 -47.39
N ASN A 779 29.45 -26.47 -47.78
CA ASN A 779 29.39 -26.06 -49.17
C ASN A 779 30.56 -26.65 -50.02
N ASN A 780 31.78 -26.63 -49.46
CA ASN A 780 32.95 -27.20 -50.12
C ASN A 780 32.84 -28.76 -50.25
N THR A 781 32.30 -29.45 -49.23
CA THR A 781 32.11 -30.89 -49.25
C THR A 781 31.01 -31.27 -50.23
N LYS A 782 29.91 -30.49 -50.29
CA LYS A 782 28.83 -30.70 -51.29
C LYS A 782 29.36 -30.49 -52.73
N SER A 783 30.12 -29.42 -52.97
CA SER A 783 30.71 -29.17 -54.29
C SER A 783 31.70 -30.29 -54.74
N MET A 784 32.55 -30.75 -53.81
CA MET A 784 33.47 -31.85 -54.06
C MET A 784 32.74 -33.20 -54.39
N ARG A 785 31.62 -33.48 -53.72
CA ARG A 785 30.77 -34.66 -53.96
C ARG A 785 30.06 -34.56 -55.30
N ILE A 786 29.59 -33.41 -55.72
CA ILE A 786 28.95 -33.19 -57.00
C ILE A 786 29.98 -33.40 -58.14
N GLU A 787 31.20 -32.86 -57.98
CA GLU A 787 32.30 -33.10 -58.95
C GLU A 787 32.67 -34.58 -59.04
N GLU A 788 32.70 -35.31 -57.91
CA GLU A 788 33.00 -36.73 -57.87
C GLU A 788 31.88 -37.57 -58.51
N SER A 789 30.59 -37.20 -58.28
CA SER A 789 29.46 -37.89 -58.94
C SER A 789 29.38 -37.66 -60.47
N THR A 790 29.72 -36.43 -60.87
CA THR A 790 29.79 -36.09 -62.32
C THR A 790 30.96 -36.78 -63.07
N LEU A 791 32.11 -36.89 -62.38
CA LEU A 791 33.23 -37.69 -62.89
C LEU A 791 32.93 -39.16 -63.00
N ASN A 792 32.32 -39.78 -61.98
CA ASN A 792 31.92 -41.16 -62.00
C ASN A 792 30.81 -41.43 -63.01
N SER A 793 29.86 -40.50 -63.22
CA SER A 793 28.86 -40.64 -64.30
C SER A 793 29.43 -40.46 -65.70
N ALA A 794 30.51 -39.73 -65.87
CA ALA A 794 31.22 -39.61 -67.07
C ALA A 794 32.04 -40.92 -67.41
N PHE A 795 32.58 -41.60 -66.41
CA PHE A 795 33.27 -42.85 -66.52
C PHE A 795 32.32 -44.04 -66.89
N PHE A 796 31.08 -44.02 -66.49
CA PHE A 796 30.11 -45.09 -66.80
C PHE A 796 29.43 -44.93 -68.16
N LYS A 797 29.59 -43.80 -68.87
CA LYS A 797 28.98 -43.59 -70.19
C LYS A 797 29.85 -44.02 -71.36
N ASP A 798 31.13 -44.31 -71.17
CA ASP A 798 32.06 -44.66 -72.20
C ASP A 798 32.61 -46.08 -72.00
N SER A 799 31.74 -47.10 -72.05
CA SER A 799 32.16 -48.51 -72.18
C SER A 799 32.02 -48.95 -73.61
N LYS A 800 32.93 -48.54 -74.56
CA LYS A 800 33.31 -49.21 -75.73
C LYS A 800 34.81 -48.99 -76.03
N PRO A 801 35.61 -50.05 -76.20
CA PRO A 801 37.04 -49.88 -76.40
C PRO A 801 37.32 -49.47 -77.84
N LYS A 802 37.88 -48.27 -78.07
CA LYS A 802 38.63 -47.97 -79.30
C LYS A 802 39.95 -47.29 -78.93
N ALA A 803 40.99 -47.95 -79.43
CA ALA A 803 42.34 -47.56 -79.32
C ALA A 803 42.58 -46.10 -79.85
N ALA A 804 43.07 -45.21 -79.00
CA ALA A 804 43.94 -44.11 -79.38
C ALA A 804 44.51 -43.46 -78.10
N ASP A 805 45.55 -44.05 -77.71
CA ASP A 805 46.37 -43.73 -76.57
C ASP A 805 47.27 -42.53 -76.89
N ARG A 806 46.98 -41.39 -76.36
CA ARG A 806 47.89 -40.28 -76.00
C ARG A 806 47.17 -39.06 -75.41
N LYS A 807 45.84 -38.92 -75.62
CA LYS A 807 45.07 -37.80 -75.00
C LYS A 807 44.56 -38.13 -73.60
N GLY A 808 44.53 -39.42 -73.18
CA GLY A 808 44.11 -39.79 -71.84
C GLY A 808 45.05 -39.37 -70.72
N LYS A 809 46.37 -39.43 -70.95
CA LYS A 809 47.40 -39.06 -69.98
C LYS A 809 47.46 -37.55 -69.73
N VAL A 810 47.11 -36.71 -70.72
CA VAL A 810 47.04 -35.24 -70.53
C VAL A 810 45.77 -34.78 -69.77
N ARG A 811 44.67 -35.54 -69.99
CA ARG A 811 43.43 -35.26 -69.19
C ARG A 811 43.54 -35.75 -67.74
N GLU A 812 44.21 -36.89 -67.48
CA GLU A 812 44.48 -37.37 -66.13
C GLU A 812 45.47 -36.45 -65.40
N SER A 813 46.49 -35.94 -66.13
CA SER A 813 47.42 -34.95 -65.49
C SER A 813 46.80 -33.59 -65.30
N ALA A 814 45.89 -33.12 -66.14
CA ALA A 814 45.14 -31.87 -65.93
C ALA A 814 44.14 -32.01 -64.78
N GLY A 815 43.38 -33.10 -64.67
CA GLY A 815 42.48 -33.34 -63.54
C GLY A 815 43.20 -33.54 -62.23
N THR A 816 44.39 -34.11 -62.18
CA THR A 816 45.22 -34.16 -60.96
C THR A 816 45.84 -32.83 -60.62
N ALA A 817 46.19 -31.96 -61.55
CA ALA A 817 46.67 -30.59 -61.31
C ALA A 817 45.55 -29.71 -60.77
N GLU A 818 44.34 -29.77 -61.33
CA GLU A 818 43.15 -29.05 -60.78
C GLU A 818 42.82 -29.52 -59.38
N LYS A 819 42.83 -30.84 -59.09
CA LYS A 819 42.64 -31.39 -57.75
C LYS A 819 43.73 -30.89 -56.78
N LEU A 820 44.97 -30.80 -57.17
CA LEU A 820 46.06 -30.28 -56.35
C LEU A 820 45.94 -28.78 -56.14
N LEU A 821 45.45 -28.00 -57.08
CA LEU A 821 45.22 -26.58 -56.94
C LEU A 821 44.00 -26.28 -56.00
N ALA A 822 42.94 -27.05 -56.15
CA ALA A 822 41.77 -26.96 -55.24
C ALA A 822 42.19 -27.33 -53.81
N ARG A 823 43.03 -28.32 -53.59
CA ARG A 823 43.58 -28.72 -52.29
C ARG A 823 44.44 -27.61 -51.66
N LYS A 824 45.32 -26.96 -52.45
CA LYS A 824 46.12 -25.84 -51.94
C LYS A 824 45.29 -24.63 -51.61
N LYS A 825 44.23 -24.29 -52.36
CA LYS A 825 43.28 -23.22 -52.06
C LYS A 825 42.49 -23.53 -50.77
N TYR A 826 42.04 -24.76 -50.58
CA TYR A 826 41.36 -25.20 -49.38
C TYR A 826 42.28 -25.11 -48.17
N ALA A 827 43.51 -25.60 -48.19
CA ALA A 827 44.46 -25.50 -47.10
C ALA A 827 44.74 -24.07 -46.73
N HIS A 828 44.97 -23.19 -47.72
CA HIS A 828 45.20 -21.78 -47.48
C HIS A 828 43.96 -21.07 -46.85
N MET A 829 42.74 -21.47 -47.26
CA MET A 829 41.51 -20.98 -46.61
C MET A 829 41.44 -21.41 -45.14
N ILE A 830 41.71 -22.68 -44.83
CA ILE A 830 41.72 -23.19 -43.47
C ILE A 830 42.75 -22.48 -42.59
N ASP A 831 43.98 -22.27 -43.11
CA ASP A 831 45.02 -21.56 -42.40
C ASP A 831 44.60 -20.08 -42.08
N ASN A 832 43.94 -19.41 -43.04
CA ASN A 832 43.38 -18.08 -42.79
C ASN A 832 42.27 -18.06 -41.72
N TYR A 833 41.41 -19.08 -41.71
CA TYR A 833 40.38 -19.25 -40.65
C TYR A 833 41.05 -19.54 -39.32
N SER A 834 42.13 -20.34 -39.24
CA SER A 834 42.86 -20.61 -38.02
C SER A 834 43.44 -19.33 -37.40
N VAL A 835 44.16 -18.54 -38.23
CA VAL A 835 44.80 -17.29 -37.78
C VAL A 835 43.75 -16.30 -37.26
N LYS A 836 42.63 -16.14 -37.97
CA LYS A 836 41.54 -15.24 -37.54
C LYS A 836 40.89 -15.71 -36.25
N PHE A 837 40.62 -17.05 -36.11
CA PHE A 837 40.06 -17.59 -34.89
C PHE A 837 40.98 -17.37 -33.67
N ASP A 838 42.28 -17.63 -33.84
CA ASP A 838 43.26 -17.42 -32.76
C ASP A 838 43.38 -15.92 -32.36
N GLY A 839 43.26 -15.04 -33.34
CA GLY A 839 43.21 -13.58 -33.06
C GLY A 839 41.95 -13.17 -32.29
N LEU A 840 40.79 -13.67 -32.69
CA LEU A 840 39.52 -13.37 -31.98
C LEU A 840 39.49 -13.92 -30.58
N LEU A 841 39.97 -15.17 -30.40
CA LEU A 841 40.00 -15.80 -29.08
C LEU A 841 41.02 -15.11 -28.15
N SER A 842 42.20 -14.76 -28.64
CA SER A 842 43.20 -14.00 -27.89
C SER A 842 42.66 -12.64 -27.46
N ASN A 843 41.91 -11.96 -28.34
CA ASN A 843 41.28 -10.69 -28.01
C ASN A 843 40.19 -10.87 -26.93
N PHE A 844 39.38 -11.92 -27.03
CA PHE A 844 38.39 -12.25 -26.00
C PHE A 844 39.03 -12.47 -24.63
N LEU A 845 40.07 -13.29 -24.55
CA LEU A 845 40.81 -13.55 -23.31
C LEU A 845 41.46 -12.30 -22.75
N LYS A 846 42.02 -11.41 -23.59
CA LYS A 846 42.59 -10.12 -23.18
C LYS A 846 41.52 -9.20 -22.56
N THR A 847 40.33 -9.17 -23.14
CA THR A 847 39.24 -8.31 -22.64
C THR A 847 38.70 -8.83 -21.30
N ILE A 848 38.58 -10.16 -21.16
CA ILE A 848 38.21 -10.76 -19.87
C ILE A 848 39.25 -10.47 -18.80
N ASP A 849 40.55 -10.63 -19.08
CA ASP A 849 41.63 -10.32 -18.13
C ASP A 849 41.63 -8.84 -17.70
N ARG A 850 41.29 -7.93 -18.62
CA ARG A 850 41.14 -6.50 -18.30
C ARG A 850 39.95 -6.27 -17.36
N ASN A 851 38.85 -6.96 -17.56
CA ASN A 851 37.66 -6.83 -16.73
C ASN A 851 37.81 -7.57 -15.37
N ARG A 852 38.72 -8.55 -15.30
CA ARG A 852 39.07 -9.25 -14.04
C ARG A 852 39.49 -8.31 -12.92
N SER A 853 40.17 -7.19 -13.22
CA SER A 853 40.56 -6.18 -12.25
C SER A 853 39.38 -5.45 -11.59
N ARG A 854 38.16 -5.64 -12.10
CA ARG A 854 36.92 -5.01 -11.63
C ARG A 854 36.02 -5.93 -10.78
N SER A 855 36.58 -6.96 -10.09
CA SER A 855 35.88 -7.85 -9.11
C SER A 855 35.01 -9.02 -9.63
N GLU A 856 35.20 -9.48 -10.87
CA GLU A 856 34.40 -10.59 -11.39
C GLU A 856 35.15 -11.93 -11.32
N THR A 857 35.05 -12.60 -10.15
CA THR A 857 35.79 -13.87 -9.88
C THR A 857 35.27 -15.06 -10.69
N HIS A 858 33.99 -15.05 -11.15
CA HIS A 858 33.38 -16.12 -11.93
C HIS A 858 34.01 -16.31 -13.31
N LEU A 859 34.52 -15.25 -13.95
CA LEU A 859 35.18 -15.32 -15.25
C LEU A 859 36.52 -16.07 -15.21
N ILE A 860 37.12 -16.21 -14.04
CA ILE A 860 38.39 -16.96 -13.88
C ILE A 860 38.21 -18.42 -14.30
N ASN A 861 37.11 -19.04 -13.90
CA ASN A 861 36.81 -20.42 -14.24
C ASN A 861 36.70 -20.61 -15.77
N LEU A 862 36.08 -19.65 -16.45
CA LEU A 862 35.96 -19.66 -17.90
C LEU A 862 37.36 -19.57 -18.56
N ILE A 863 38.24 -18.67 -18.09
CA ILE A 863 39.62 -18.54 -18.61
C ILE A 863 40.37 -19.85 -18.44
N ILE A 864 40.39 -20.43 -17.21
CA ILE A 864 41.08 -21.67 -16.93
C ILE A 864 40.58 -22.84 -17.80
N ARG A 865 39.30 -22.88 -18.10
CA ARG A 865 38.73 -23.92 -19.00
C ARG A 865 39.11 -23.72 -20.47
N LEU A 866 39.16 -22.48 -20.94
CA LEU A 866 39.45 -22.16 -22.32
C LEU A 866 40.95 -22.29 -22.64
N ASP A 867 41.81 -21.93 -21.70
CA ASP A 867 43.28 -21.93 -21.85
C ASP A 867 43.98 -22.75 -20.73
N TYR A 868 43.50 -24.00 -20.49
CA TYR A 868 43.97 -24.87 -19.42
C TYR A 868 45.45 -25.29 -19.61
N ASN A 869 46.00 -25.21 -20.82
CA ASN A 869 47.38 -25.58 -21.15
C ASN A 869 48.25 -24.39 -21.57
N ASP A 870 47.82 -23.17 -21.27
CA ASP A 870 48.48 -21.90 -21.57
C ASP A 870 48.81 -21.64 -23.04
N TYR A 871 48.21 -22.39 -23.94
CA TYR A 871 48.48 -22.31 -25.39
C TYR A 871 48.20 -20.90 -25.94
N TYR A 872 47.08 -20.31 -25.61
CA TYR A 872 46.74 -18.97 -26.06
C TYR A 872 47.48 -17.89 -25.30
N SER A 873 47.86 -18.13 -24.07
CA SER A 873 48.71 -17.24 -23.27
C SER A 873 50.13 -17.15 -23.83
N ASP A 874 50.68 -18.26 -24.35
CA ASP A 874 51.98 -18.28 -25.00
C ASP A 874 51.95 -17.65 -26.41
N ILE A 875 50.90 -17.89 -27.20
CA ILE A 875 50.69 -17.18 -28.46
C ILE A 875 50.62 -15.67 -28.24
N ARG A 876 49.97 -15.26 -27.17
CA ARG A 876 49.84 -13.86 -26.78
C ARG A 876 51.20 -13.24 -26.45
N LYS A 877 52.07 -13.89 -25.70
CA LYS A 877 53.44 -13.43 -25.42
C LYS A 877 54.24 -13.28 -26.68
N MET A 878 54.13 -14.25 -27.61
CA MET A 878 54.82 -14.19 -28.93
C MET A 878 54.27 -13.08 -29.83
N LEU A 879 52.99 -12.71 -29.74
CA LEU A 879 52.41 -11.61 -30.50
C LEU A 879 52.77 -10.23 -29.91
N ASP A 880 52.81 -10.13 -28.58
CA ASP A 880 53.21 -8.89 -27.89
C ASP A 880 54.71 -8.63 -28.01
N GLU A 881 55.56 -9.66 -28.21
CA GLU A 881 56.97 -9.54 -28.56
C GLU A 881 57.25 -9.15 -30.00
N LYS A 882 56.28 -9.32 -30.92
CA LYS A 882 56.39 -8.94 -32.31
C LYS A 882 55.84 -7.54 -32.66
N ASN A 883 55.07 -6.93 -31.76
CA ASN A 883 54.59 -5.57 -31.82
C ASN A 883 55.48 -4.65 -30.99
#